data_9ab80037dd31160636af8b748351493c
#
_entry.id   9ab80037dd31160636af8b748351493c
#
_cell.length_a   1.000
_cell.length_b   1.000
_cell.length_c   1.000
_cell.angle_alpha   90.00
_cell.angle_beta   90.00
_cell.angle_gamma   90.00
#
_symmetry.space_group_name_H-M   'P 1'
#
loop_
_entity.id
_entity.type
_entity.pdbx_description
1 polymer ?
#
loop_
_entity_poly.entity_id
_entity_poly.type
_entity_poly.pdbx_seq_one_letter_code
_entity_poly.pdbx_strand_id
1 'polypeptide(L)'
;MEGLNIEAYDADSLRKMVRLLEYENKILKDKLKKAGISYEEVNPFEEKIESAEEYDLDQGNRIVNPLYITEKMAIRFFSMFWGREDVYARRGKNGGYFPQCANRWNDRLCPKQRKEKVFCDECENTKWISLDVKKIIAHLLGTKEDGSDVIGVYPLLPNGTCRFIVFDFDNHEKGAEVTDFANTDNEWHKEVDALRKMCELNGIRPLVERSRSGKGAHVWIFFKKAIPAATARNFGFLLLDKGSTSINLKSFHYYDRMYPSQDVASSIGNLIALPLQGQALKNGNSAFVDENWNAYPDQWDALFNKTRKLGIEDIEQCMAKWQRELAEVRGLLTNSEKNVRPKPWKKKCEFCNSDVVGKLHMVLGNGVYIDTLNLMPRIQNQIRSLAAFDNPEFYKNKRLGYSNYYNFSAVYLGKDIDGYIQIPRGLRENVIQECEKAGISVDVSDQRETGQPIRVSFKGDLRMQQELAAEKLLSHSDGVLSAATAFGKTVVCSYLIAERKVNTLILLQSKDLLNQWVDELNHFLEIREEPPEYETKTGRKKKRNSVIGVLHGNKNTLTGIIDVAMVGSMYSRGKFNERINSYGMVIMDECHHAASNTSMELLQKINAKYVYGVSATPKRGDSLDRIIYMLLGPLRHRFTALERAKEQGIGHYFVPRYTRVVDTAESKDNINKAYNLISTSKVRNEMIVDDVITCITRKQTPVILTRFKEHAKFLHDALKEKADHVFLLYGDNSDKENAEIRVKLKQIPENESLILVATGQKIGEGFDFPRLDVLMLAAPVSFEGRLEQYVGRLNRDYVGKEAVYVYDYIDSHVRYFDKMYAKRLRTYRKMGFSIWTQELQPQQIINAIFDSVNYTEKFEQDIVESEKMVVISSPDIRQDKIDRFLLLIKKRQEVGVKVTVITTDPEDITYGKSDVCYELIRAMQLVGINVITRTEVEECFAVIDDEIVWHGGMNLLGKADVWDNLMRIRNSQVATELLEIALGYSEERRKSE
;
A
#
# COMPACT_ATOMS: atom_id res chain seq x y z
N MET A 1 25.75 49.24 21.98
CA MET A 1 24.81 49.19 20.82
C MET A 1 23.48 48.71 21.37
N GLU A 2 22.61 49.63 21.72
CA GLU A 2 21.27 49.34 22.17
C GLU A 2 20.39 49.13 20.93
N GLY A 3 19.81 47.94 20.82
CA GLY A 3 18.55 47.73 20.15
C GLY A 3 18.49 47.77 18.61
N LEU A 4 19.39 47.09 17.90
CA LEU A 4 19.13 46.72 16.51
C LEU A 4 18.20 45.53 16.47
N ASN A 5 16.94 45.76 16.07
CA ASN A 5 15.96 44.71 15.84
C ASN A 5 16.30 44.01 14.52
N ILE A 6 17.03 42.89 14.60
CA ILE A 6 17.56 42.11 13.46
C ILE A 6 16.40 41.56 12.61
N GLU A 7 15.23 41.32 13.17
CA GLU A 7 14.05 40.79 12.47
C GLU A 7 13.40 41.74 11.46
N ALA A 8 13.82 43.03 11.44
CA ALA A 8 13.27 44.03 10.53
C ALA A 8 14.03 44.15 9.20
N TYR A 9 15.15 43.41 9.00
CA TYR A 9 16.01 43.54 7.82
C TYR A 9 15.88 42.33 6.90
N ASP A 10 15.85 42.56 5.59
CA ASP A 10 15.95 41.49 4.59
C ASP A 10 17.35 40.88 4.53
N ALA A 11 17.47 39.69 3.93
CA ALA A 11 18.70 38.91 3.87
C ALA A 11 19.85 39.68 3.17
N ASP A 12 19.57 40.56 2.22
CA ASP A 12 20.58 41.34 1.50
C ASP A 12 21.10 42.52 2.33
N SER A 13 20.23 43.14 3.10
CA SER A 13 20.60 44.17 4.08
C SER A 13 21.44 43.57 5.20
N LEU A 14 21.11 42.37 5.70
CA LEU A 14 21.93 41.66 6.69
C LEU A 14 23.30 41.27 6.12
N ARG A 15 23.40 40.81 4.89
CA ARG A 15 24.70 40.50 4.25
C ARG A 15 25.58 41.75 4.06
N LYS A 16 24.97 42.90 3.73
CA LYS A 16 25.69 44.17 3.66
C LYS A 16 26.19 44.61 5.02
N MET A 17 25.38 44.42 6.05
CA MET A 17 25.76 44.77 7.44
C MET A 17 26.87 43.87 7.96
N VAL A 18 26.84 42.58 7.70
CA VAL A 18 27.91 41.63 8.03
C VAL A 18 29.23 42.05 7.36
N ARG A 19 29.22 42.34 6.06
CA ARG A 19 30.44 42.83 5.34
C ARG A 19 30.98 44.12 5.91
N LEU A 20 30.11 45.05 6.33
CA LEU A 20 30.54 46.30 6.96
C LEU A 20 31.18 46.05 8.31
N LEU A 21 30.58 45.18 9.14
CA LEU A 21 31.15 44.77 10.44
C LEU A 21 32.48 44.02 10.31
N GLU A 22 32.64 43.15 9.29
CA GLU A 22 33.88 42.47 8.98
C GLU A 22 34.96 43.50 8.60
N TYR A 23 34.63 44.48 7.79
CA TYR A 23 35.55 45.56 7.40
C TYR A 23 35.92 46.45 8.58
N GLU A 24 34.99 46.84 9.44
CA GLU A 24 35.26 47.60 10.67
C GLU A 24 36.12 46.83 11.64
N ASN A 25 35.83 45.52 11.81
CA ASN A 25 36.61 44.64 12.64
C ASN A 25 38.07 44.50 12.18
N LYS A 26 38.29 44.44 10.85
CA LYS A 26 39.60 44.42 10.24
C LYS A 26 40.34 45.72 10.51
N ILE A 27 39.69 46.87 10.40
CA ILE A 27 40.33 48.19 10.72
C ILE A 27 40.66 48.27 12.19
N LEU A 28 39.80 47.78 13.10
CA LEU A 28 40.08 47.77 14.54
C LEU A 28 41.26 46.85 14.88
N LYS A 29 41.33 45.66 14.29
CA LYS A 29 42.47 44.73 14.44
C LYS A 29 43.78 45.36 13.96
N ASP A 30 43.78 46.04 12.81
CA ASP A 30 44.96 46.76 12.32
C ASP A 30 45.39 47.94 13.21
N LYS A 31 44.44 48.65 13.82
CA LYS A 31 44.74 49.71 14.81
C LYS A 31 45.31 49.16 16.10
N LEU A 32 44.77 48.08 16.63
CA LEU A 32 45.28 47.38 17.81
C LEU A 32 46.70 46.84 17.60
N LYS A 33 46.95 46.24 16.43
CA LYS A 33 48.25 45.79 16.02
C LYS A 33 49.32 46.90 15.90
N LYS A 34 48.90 48.08 15.36
CA LYS A 34 49.75 49.27 15.30
C LYS A 34 49.99 49.90 16.68
N ALA A 35 49.08 49.76 17.60
CA ALA A 35 49.22 50.24 18.99
C ALA A 35 49.95 49.25 19.90
N GLY A 36 50.40 48.12 19.39
CA GLY A 36 51.14 47.08 20.16
C GLY A 36 50.25 46.36 21.21
N ILE A 37 48.95 46.45 21.07
CA ILE A 37 48.01 45.80 21.97
C ILE A 37 47.69 44.37 21.44
N SER A 38 48.03 43.36 22.21
CA SER A 38 47.69 41.98 21.89
C SER A 38 46.18 41.80 22.08
N TYR A 39 45.50 41.18 21.12
CA TYR A 39 44.15 40.74 21.25
C TYR A 39 44.07 39.23 20.92
N GLU A 40 43.25 38.51 21.64
CA GLU A 40 42.95 37.13 21.29
C GLU A 40 41.98 37.10 20.10
N GLU A 41 42.34 36.41 19.02
CA GLU A 41 41.39 36.08 17.95
C GLU A 41 40.44 34.99 18.49
N VAL A 42 39.28 35.39 18.96
CA VAL A 42 38.20 34.45 19.24
C VAL A 42 37.54 34.18 17.91
N ASN A 43 37.77 32.97 17.38
CA ASN A 43 36.96 32.48 16.28
C ASN A 43 35.58 32.15 16.86
N PRO A 44 34.52 32.84 16.51
CA PRO A 44 33.20 32.54 17.07
C PRO A 44 32.66 31.14 16.61
N PHE A 45 33.41 30.43 15.78
CA PHE A 45 33.13 29.06 15.33
C PHE A 45 34.17 28.03 15.83
N GLU A 46 35.22 28.46 16.54
CA GLU A 46 36.18 27.61 17.29
C GLU A 46 35.98 27.87 18.77
N GLU A 47 34.96 27.35 19.39
CA GLU A 47 35.01 27.07 20.82
C GLU A 47 36.13 26.01 21.05
N LYS A 48 37.13 26.36 21.80
CA LYS A 48 38.04 25.39 22.39
C LYS A 48 37.23 24.35 23.12
N ILE A 49 37.29 23.15 22.60
CA ILE A 49 36.85 21.95 23.29
C ILE A 49 37.86 21.75 24.46
N GLU A 50 37.73 22.50 25.53
CA GLU A 50 38.16 22.05 26.82
C GLU A 50 37.18 21.01 27.24
N SER A 51 37.59 19.75 27.31
CA SER A 51 36.92 18.57 27.82
C SER A 51 35.39 18.78 27.89
N ALA A 52 34.70 18.47 26.81
CA ALA A 52 33.25 18.53 26.77
C ALA A 52 32.75 17.62 27.88
N GLU A 53 32.31 18.19 28.98
CA GLU A 53 31.07 17.74 29.54
C GLU A 53 30.08 17.86 28.40
N GLU A 54 29.54 16.75 27.95
CA GLU A 54 28.45 16.66 26.98
C GLU A 54 27.43 17.69 27.38
N TYR A 55 27.36 18.81 26.66
CA TYR A 55 26.23 19.72 26.75
C TYR A 55 25.04 19.00 26.09
N ASP A 56 24.35 18.26 26.92
CA ASP A 56 23.04 17.71 26.68
C ASP A 56 22.10 18.91 26.47
N LEU A 57 21.82 19.25 25.22
CA LEU A 57 20.85 20.30 24.84
C LEU A 57 19.41 19.98 25.32
N ASP A 58 19.20 18.83 25.92
CA ASP A 58 18.00 18.41 26.64
C ASP A 58 17.94 19.00 28.09
N GLN A 59 18.88 19.84 28.47
CA GLN A 59 18.93 20.50 29.79
C GLN A 59 18.17 21.84 29.86
N GLY A 60 16.98 21.95 29.27
CA GLY A 60 16.06 22.99 29.71
C GLY A 60 15.91 22.95 31.22
N ASN A 61 15.76 24.10 31.87
CA ASN A 61 15.60 24.18 33.33
C ASN A 61 14.59 23.12 33.83
N ARG A 62 15.06 22.17 34.63
CA ARG A 62 14.24 21.07 35.18
C ARG A 62 13.68 21.36 36.57
N ILE A 63 13.87 22.57 37.09
CA ILE A 63 13.41 22.94 38.40
C ILE A 63 11.89 23.09 38.39
N VAL A 64 11.23 22.27 39.20
CA VAL A 64 9.79 22.26 39.38
C VAL A 64 9.47 22.48 40.85
N ASN A 65 8.56 23.40 41.15
CA ASN A 65 8.11 23.59 42.53
C ASN A 65 7.36 22.34 43.01
N PRO A 66 7.51 21.92 44.29
CA PRO A 66 6.76 20.80 44.83
C PRO A 66 5.23 21.00 44.61
N LEU A 67 4.58 19.95 44.07
CA LEU A 67 3.14 20.02 43.85
C LEU A 67 2.40 20.12 45.21
N TYR A 68 1.56 21.14 45.34
CA TYR A 68 0.58 21.18 46.43
C TYR A 68 -0.61 20.28 46.06
N ILE A 69 -0.70 19.11 46.71
CA ILE A 69 -1.66 18.07 46.37
C ILE A 69 -2.73 18.00 47.45
N THR A 70 -3.95 18.37 47.05
CA THR A 70 -5.16 18.14 47.82
C THR A 70 -6.13 17.26 47.03
N GLU A 71 -7.11 16.71 47.70
CA GLU A 71 -8.16 15.93 47.06
C GLU A 71 -8.87 16.75 45.96
N LYS A 72 -9.15 18.04 46.19
CA LYS A 72 -9.73 18.95 45.20
C LYS A 72 -8.82 19.13 43.98
N MET A 73 -7.51 19.26 44.17
CA MET A 73 -6.54 19.39 43.08
C MET A 73 -6.42 18.10 42.30
N ALA A 74 -6.41 16.92 42.95
CA ALA A 74 -6.38 15.63 42.29
C ALA A 74 -7.64 15.40 41.43
N ILE A 75 -8.82 15.81 41.93
CA ILE A 75 -10.08 15.73 41.15
C ILE A 75 -10.01 16.68 39.94
N ARG A 76 -9.53 17.91 40.13
CA ARG A 76 -9.38 18.90 39.07
C ARG A 76 -8.35 18.44 38.01
N PHE A 77 -7.22 17.85 38.41
CA PHE A 77 -6.26 17.22 37.54
C PHE A 77 -6.91 16.12 36.69
N PHE A 78 -7.58 15.17 37.33
CA PHE A 78 -8.22 14.08 36.64
C PHE A 78 -9.30 14.54 35.64
N SER A 79 -9.98 15.64 35.92
CA SER A 79 -10.96 16.21 34.99
C SER A 79 -10.38 16.70 33.66
N MET A 80 -9.05 16.88 33.59
CA MET A 80 -8.34 17.19 32.34
C MET A 80 -8.05 15.93 31.54
N PHE A 81 -7.63 14.85 32.21
CA PHE A 81 -7.16 13.61 31.61
C PHE A 81 -8.18 12.47 31.65
N TRP A 82 -9.45 12.81 31.73
CA TRP A 82 -10.51 11.86 31.95
C TRP A 82 -10.72 10.97 30.70
N GLY A 83 -10.32 9.69 30.82
CA GLY A 83 -10.60 8.61 29.89
C GLY A 83 -11.74 7.72 30.36
N ARG A 84 -11.62 6.39 30.11
CA ARG A 84 -12.57 5.40 30.63
C ARG A 84 -12.63 5.44 32.16
N GLU A 85 -13.84 5.36 32.71
CA GLU A 85 -14.07 5.39 34.15
C GLU A 85 -14.03 4.03 34.79
N ASP A 86 -14.37 2.98 34.02
CA ASP A 86 -14.53 1.62 34.47
C ASP A 86 -13.19 0.89 34.62
N VAL A 87 -12.12 1.33 33.93
CA VAL A 87 -10.82 0.67 33.91
C VAL A 87 -9.68 1.68 33.84
N TYR A 88 -8.59 1.38 34.53
CA TYR A 88 -7.32 2.07 34.39
C TYR A 88 -6.17 1.06 34.32
N ALA A 89 -5.01 1.50 33.87
CA ALA A 89 -3.81 0.70 33.89
C ALA A 89 -2.85 1.15 34.99
N ARG A 90 -2.03 0.24 35.46
CA ARG A 90 -0.94 0.48 36.40
C ARG A 90 0.35 -0.07 35.83
N ARG A 91 1.45 0.67 36.03
CA ARG A 91 2.78 0.23 35.65
C ARG A 91 3.25 -0.91 36.54
N GLY A 92 3.81 -1.96 35.95
CA GLY A 92 4.46 -3.06 36.67
C GLY A 92 5.94 -2.80 36.91
N LYS A 93 6.57 -3.57 37.81
CA LYS A 93 8.02 -3.48 38.13
C LYS A 93 8.92 -3.60 36.88
N ASN A 94 8.48 -4.36 35.87
CA ASN A 94 9.22 -4.58 34.62
C ASN A 94 8.95 -3.51 33.56
N GLY A 95 8.33 -2.37 33.90
CA GLY A 95 8.06 -1.28 32.98
C GLY A 95 6.76 -1.36 32.16
N GLY A 96 6.16 -2.55 32.00
CA GLY A 96 4.92 -2.72 31.25
C GLY A 96 3.69 -2.22 32.02
N TYR A 97 2.66 -1.80 31.30
CA TYR A 97 1.37 -1.39 31.87
C TYR A 97 0.33 -2.50 31.78
N PHE A 98 -0.49 -2.63 32.82
CA PHE A 98 -1.50 -3.68 32.92
C PHE A 98 -2.85 -3.10 33.34
N PRO A 99 -3.94 -3.42 32.63
CA PRO A 99 -5.28 -3.05 33.07
C PRO A 99 -5.58 -3.69 34.42
N GLN A 100 -6.27 -2.94 35.28
CA GLN A 100 -6.56 -3.42 36.63
C GLN A 100 -7.87 -4.20 36.67
N CYS A 101 -7.75 -5.46 37.07
CA CYS A 101 -8.87 -6.40 37.22
C CYS A 101 -8.90 -6.94 38.65
N ALA A 102 -10.07 -7.00 39.27
CA ALA A 102 -10.25 -7.53 40.64
C ALA A 102 -9.88 -9.01 40.76
N ASN A 103 -10.02 -9.76 39.67
CA ASN A 103 -9.73 -11.21 39.65
C ASN A 103 -8.28 -11.51 39.26
N ARG A 104 -7.42 -10.53 39.05
CA ARG A 104 -6.06 -10.70 38.55
C ARG A 104 -5.20 -11.69 39.36
N TRP A 105 -5.37 -11.73 40.69
CA TRP A 105 -4.58 -12.57 41.58
C TRP A 105 -5.30 -13.86 42.04
N ASN A 106 -6.41 -14.16 41.39
CA ASN A 106 -7.19 -15.35 41.69
C ASN A 106 -6.82 -16.46 40.69
N ASP A 107 -6.10 -17.48 41.13
CA ASP A 107 -5.61 -18.58 40.30
C ASP A 107 -6.73 -19.38 39.61
N ARG A 108 -7.93 -19.40 40.23
CA ARG A 108 -9.08 -20.11 39.64
C ARG A 108 -9.78 -19.29 38.55
N LEU A 109 -9.76 -17.98 38.67
CA LEU A 109 -10.51 -17.07 37.77
C LEU A 109 -9.63 -16.43 36.70
N CYS A 110 -8.35 -16.17 36.98
CA CYS A 110 -7.46 -15.47 36.05
C CYS A 110 -6.64 -16.44 35.19
N PRO A 111 -6.91 -16.58 33.89
CA PRO A 111 -6.15 -17.46 32.99
C PRO A 111 -4.65 -17.14 32.95
N LYS A 112 -4.27 -15.87 33.09
CA LYS A 112 -2.86 -15.44 33.09
C LYS A 112 -2.07 -15.96 34.28
N GLN A 113 -2.71 -16.21 35.44
CA GLN A 113 -2.05 -16.85 36.57
C GLN A 113 -1.73 -18.33 36.26
N ARG A 114 -2.55 -18.95 35.42
CA ARG A 114 -2.30 -20.29 34.90
C ARG A 114 -1.36 -20.35 33.69
N LYS A 115 -0.72 -19.21 33.35
CA LYS A 115 0.18 -19.04 32.18
C LYS A 115 -0.52 -19.22 30.82
N GLU A 116 -1.82 -19.07 30.75
CA GLU A 116 -2.60 -19.09 29.52
C GLU A 116 -2.47 -17.74 28.80
N LYS A 117 -2.35 -17.76 27.45
CA LYS A 117 -2.28 -16.55 26.62
C LYS A 117 -3.70 -16.07 26.28
N VAL A 118 -4.25 -15.23 27.15
CA VAL A 118 -5.58 -14.61 26.97
C VAL A 118 -5.44 -13.08 27.07
N PHE A 119 -6.12 -12.35 26.19
CA PHE A 119 -6.27 -10.90 26.34
C PHE A 119 -7.27 -10.60 27.45
N CYS A 120 -7.01 -9.55 28.26
CA CYS A 120 -7.85 -9.25 29.42
C CYS A 120 -9.24 -8.73 29.04
N ASP A 121 -9.39 -8.13 27.87
CA ASP A 121 -10.65 -7.66 27.28
C ASP A 121 -11.52 -8.80 26.70
N GLU A 122 -10.92 -9.92 26.34
CA GLU A 122 -11.61 -11.13 25.86
C GLU A 122 -11.89 -12.16 26.99
N CYS A 123 -11.48 -11.85 28.22
CA CYS A 123 -11.58 -12.78 29.34
C CYS A 123 -12.96 -12.70 30.00
N GLU A 124 -13.72 -13.79 29.99
CA GLU A 124 -15.06 -13.91 30.58
C GLU A 124 -15.09 -13.60 32.10
N ASN A 125 -13.96 -13.78 32.79
CA ASN A 125 -13.82 -13.52 34.24
C ASN A 125 -13.32 -12.10 34.54
N THR A 126 -13.30 -11.20 33.56
CA THR A 126 -12.81 -9.85 33.76
C THR A 126 -13.77 -9.05 34.67
N LYS A 127 -13.19 -8.43 35.72
CA LYS A 127 -13.89 -7.50 36.58
C LYS A 127 -13.01 -6.27 36.73
N TRP A 128 -13.29 -5.26 35.91
CA TRP A 128 -12.49 -4.02 35.92
C TRP A 128 -12.57 -3.28 37.24
N ILE A 129 -11.50 -2.54 37.57
CA ILE A 129 -11.40 -1.69 38.75
C ILE A 129 -11.37 -0.25 38.29
N SER A 130 -12.30 0.58 38.77
CA SER A 130 -12.35 2.01 38.51
C SER A 130 -11.17 2.74 39.15
N LEU A 131 -10.77 3.86 38.50
CA LEU A 131 -9.77 4.76 39.04
C LEU A 131 -10.42 5.64 40.15
N ASP A 132 -9.79 5.72 41.31
CA ASP A 132 -10.22 6.58 42.42
C ASP A 132 -9.21 7.68 42.73
N VAL A 133 -9.68 8.70 43.48
CA VAL A 133 -8.88 9.89 43.81
C VAL A 133 -7.62 9.53 44.63
N LYS A 134 -7.69 8.52 45.51
CA LYS A 134 -6.53 8.08 46.32
C LYS A 134 -5.39 7.57 45.46
N LYS A 135 -5.72 6.84 44.38
CA LYS A 135 -4.72 6.36 43.41
C LYS A 135 -4.09 7.51 42.65
N ILE A 136 -4.89 8.52 42.26
CA ILE A 136 -4.38 9.71 41.59
C ILE A 136 -3.43 10.50 42.50
N ILE A 137 -3.79 10.66 43.77
CA ILE A 137 -2.91 11.27 44.76
C ILE A 137 -1.60 10.49 44.92
N ALA A 138 -1.66 9.16 44.96
CA ALA A 138 -0.46 8.34 45.04
C ALA A 138 0.46 8.48 43.80
N HIS A 139 -0.10 8.60 42.60
CA HIS A 139 0.62 8.90 41.37
C HIS A 139 1.32 10.27 41.43
N LEU A 140 0.59 11.30 41.82
CA LEU A 140 1.12 12.67 41.93
C LEU A 140 2.20 12.81 43.03
N LEU A 141 2.07 12.08 44.12
CA LEU A 141 3.07 12.05 45.20
C LEU A 141 4.31 11.23 44.82
N GLY A 142 4.15 10.24 43.96
CA GLY A 142 5.23 9.33 43.63
C GLY A 142 5.67 8.52 44.83
N THR A 143 4.77 7.83 45.50
CA THR A 143 5.01 7.13 46.76
C THR A 143 5.85 5.87 46.63
N LYS A 144 6.04 5.37 45.40
CA LYS A 144 6.77 4.13 45.11
C LYS A 144 7.96 4.38 44.24
N GLU A 145 9.16 4.08 44.74
CA GLU A 145 10.41 4.22 44.01
C GLU A 145 10.49 3.35 42.75
N ASP A 146 9.83 2.17 42.76
CA ASP A 146 9.77 1.28 41.60
C ASP A 146 8.81 1.77 40.49
N GLY A 147 8.16 2.92 40.67
CA GLY A 147 7.21 3.51 39.73
C GLY A 147 5.92 2.69 39.54
N SER A 148 5.63 1.76 40.46
CA SER A 148 4.42 0.95 40.36
C SER A 148 3.14 1.70 40.74
N ASP A 149 3.19 2.96 41.14
CA ASP A 149 2.11 3.90 41.33
C ASP A 149 1.78 4.72 40.08
N VAL A 150 2.54 4.61 39.00
CA VAL A 150 2.25 5.26 37.72
C VAL A 150 0.94 4.73 37.14
N ILE A 151 0.04 5.66 36.83
CA ILE A 151 -1.29 5.36 36.28
C ILE A 151 -1.29 5.62 34.76
N GLY A 152 -1.92 4.72 34.02
CA GLY A 152 -2.32 4.89 32.64
C GLY A 152 -3.84 4.96 32.51
N VAL A 153 -4.31 5.86 31.67
CA VAL A 153 -5.73 6.01 31.33
C VAL A 153 -5.99 5.59 29.89
N TYR A 154 -7.22 5.15 29.60
CA TYR A 154 -7.67 4.76 28.26
C TYR A 154 -8.50 5.91 27.69
N PRO A 155 -7.97 6.68 26.71
CA PRO A 155 -8.63 7.88 26.17
C PRO A 155 -9.92 7.59 25.40
N LEU A 156 -10.03 6.41 24.77
CA LEU A 156 -11.21 6.01 24.01
C LEU A 156 -12.33 5.55 24.93
N LEU A 157 -13.43 6.30 24.92
CA LEU A 157 -14.63 6.00 25.70
C LEU A 157 -15.45 4.87 25.03
N PRO A 158 -16.28 4.13 25.78
CA PRO A 158 -17.08 3.03 25.22
C PRO A 158 -18.01 3.42 24.06
N ASN A 159 -18.45 4.69 24.03
CA ASN A 159 -19.29 5.25 22.97
C ASN A 159 -18.49 5.76 21.74
N GLY A 160 -17.22 5.44 21.61
CA GLY A 160 -16.38 5.86 20.48
C GLY A 160 -15.97 7.35 20.50
N THR A 161 -16.06 8.02 21.66
CA THR A 161 -15.64 9.42 21.82
C THR A 161 -14.36 9.54 22.65
N CYS A 162 -13.73 10.72 22.62
CA CYS A 162 -12.60 11.07 23.49
C CYS A 162 -12.66 12.52 23.95
N ARG A 163 -11.98 12.85 25.07
CA ARG A 163 -11.95 14.17 25.67
C ARG A 163 -10.67 14.94 25.40
N PHE A 164 -9.67 14.25 24.88
CA PHE A 164 -8.39 14.81 24.47
C PHE A 164 -7.75 13.92 23.40
N ILE A 165 -6.81 14.49 22.67
CA ILE A 165 -5.82 13.74 21.89
C ILE A 165 -4.44 14.03 22.43
N VAL A 166 -3.54 13.07 22.32
CA VAL A 166 -2.14 13.24 22.69
C VAL A 166 -1.25 12.58 21.63
N PHE A 167 -0.22 13.32 21.22
CA PHE A 167 0.80 12.85 20.32
C PHE A 167 2.01 12.41 21.13
N ASP A 168 2.47 11.20 20.87
CA ASP A 168 3.60 10.59 21.54
C ASP A 168 4.83 10.65 20.62
N PHE A 169 5.87 11.30 21.11
CA PHE A 169 7.17 11.41 20.46
C PHE A 169 8.20 10.72 21.34
N ASP A 170 8.87 9.71 20.82
CA ASP A 170 9.83 8.92 21.57
C ASP A 170 11.15 8.74 20.80
N ASN A 171 12.27 8.96 21.47
CA ASN A 171 13.60 8.69 20.93
C ASN A 171 13.99 7.25 21.25
N HIS A 172 13.74 6.36 20.29
CA HIS A 172 14.08 4.94 20.41
C HIS A 172 15.53 4.66 19.98
N GLU A 173 16.52 5.09 20.75
CA GLU A 173 17.85 4.53 20.65
C GLU A 173 17.86 3.06 21.09
N LYS A 174 17.60 2.16 20.18
CA LYS A 174 17.99 0.75 20.31
C LYS A 174 19.07 0.48 19.27
N GLY A 175 20.26 0.15 19.81
CA GLY A 175 21.44 -0.26 19.07
C GLY A 175 21.14 -1.03 17.78
N ALA A 176 21.28 -0.35 16.67
CA ALA A 176 21.53 -0.87 15.36
C ALA A 176 22.56 0.08 14.75
N GLU A 177 23.66 -0.49 14.28
CA GLU A 177 24.69 0.18 13.53
C GLU A 177 24.08 1.12 12.47
N VAL A 178 23.95 2.39 12.79
CA VAL A 178 23.74 3.45 11.82
C VAL A 178 25.10 4.08 11.59
N THR A 179 25.76 3.59 10.55
CA THR A 179 26.94 4.23 10.00
C THR A 179 26.55 5.59 9.42
N ASP A 180 27.19 6.62 9.92
CA ASP A 180 27.35 7.95 9.34
C ASP A 180 26.08 8.78 9.03
N PHE A 181 25.50 9.39 10.09
CA PHE A 181 25.02 10.77 9.99
C PHE A 181 25.37 11.49 11.30
N ALA A 182 26.34 12.37 11.21
CA ALA A 182 26.72 13.24 12.31
C ALA A 182 25.55 14.15 12.73
N ASN A 183 25.30 14.28 14.04
CA ASN A 183 24.38 15.15 14.74
C ASN A 183 22.90 14.74 14.73
N THR A 184 22.53 13.65 15.39
CA THR A 184 21.13 13.21 15.57
C THR A 184 20.53 13.49 16.95
N ASP A 185 21.22 14.08 17.90
CA ASP A 185 20.82 14.08 19.31
C ASP A 185 19.68 15.04 19.70
N ASN A 186 19.23 15.93 18.81
CA ASN A 186 18.19 16.93 19.15
C ASN A 186 17.07 17.09 18.10
N GLU A 187 16.93 16.20 17.15
CA GLU A 187 15.92 16.39 16.08
C GLU A 187 14.47 16.16 16.56
N TRP A 188 14.24 15.36 17.59
CA TRP A 188 12.88 15.12 18.09
C TRP A 188 12.24 16.37 18.75
N HIS A 189 13.04 17.25 19.37
CA HIS A 189 12.58 18.54 19.86
C HIS A 189 12.02 19.40 18.71
N LYS A 190 12.74 19.44 17.56
CA LYS A 190 12.31 20.19 16.38
C LYS A 190 10.95 19.73 15.85
N GLU A 191 10.69 18.42 15.92
CA GLU A 191 9.42 17.86 15.50
C GLU A 191 8.28 18.26 16.45
N VAL A 192 8.50 18.18 17.75
CA VAL A 192 7.53 18.62 18.75
C VAL A 192 7.25 20.12 18.63
N ASP A 193 8.30 20.93 18.44
CA ASP A 193 8.18 22.39 18.30
C ASP A 193 7.46 22.76 17.00
N ALA A 194 7.65 22.02 15.92
CA ALA A 194 6.90 22.18 14.67
C ALA A 194 5.39 21.95 14.88
N LEU A 195 5.04 20.88 15.59
CA LEU A 195 3.64 20.61 15.92
C LEU A 195 3.07 21.69 16.86
N ARG A 196 3.84 22.11 17.88
CA ARG A 196 3.47 23.20 18.79
C ARG A 196 3.20 24.48 18.03
N LYS A 197 4.14 24.93 17.20
CA LYS A 197 4.03 26.14 16.38
C LYS A 197 2.83 26.08 15.42
N MET A 198 2.59 24.91 14.80
CA MET A 198 1.41 24.71 13.95
C MET A 198 0.11 24.86 14.73
N CYS A 199 0.04 24.33 15.95
CA CYS A 199 -1.10 24.51 16.84
C CYS A 199 -1.32 26.00 17.14
N GLU A 200 -0.28 26.73 17.56
CA GLU A 200 -0.35 28.14 17.96
C GLU A 200 -0.79 29.06 16.81
N LEU A 201 -0.27 28.85 15.61
CA LEU A 201 -0.66 29.57 14.37
C LEU A 201 -2.15 29.41 14.03
N ASN A 202 -2.80 28.37 14.56
CA ASN A 202 -4.23 28.12 14.36
C ASN A 202 -5.05 28.36 15.64
N GLY A 203 -4.49 29.07 16.62
CA GLY A 203 -5.18 29.46 17.87
C GLY A 203 -5.41 28.30 18.84
N ILE A 204 -4.70 27.17 18.63
CA ILE A 204 -4.69 26.00 19.48
C ILE A 204 -3.54 26.16 20.48
N ARG A 205 -3.81 25.98 21.77
CA ARG A 205 -2.77 26.02 22.80
C ARG A 205 -2.54 24.60 23.33
N PRO A 206 -1.61 23.83 22.72
CA PRO A 206 -1.26 22.51 23.19
C PRO A 206 -0.46 22.62 24.50
N LEU A 207 -0.46 21.57 25.29
CA LEU A 207 0.41 21.44 26.44
C LEU A 207 1.45 20.36 26.16
N VAL A 208 2.70 20.74 26.21
CA VAL A 208 3.81 19.80 25.96
C VAL A 208 4.35 19.28 27.28
N GLU A 209 4.39 17.97 27.43
CA GLU A 209 4.96 17.25 28.56
C GLU A 209 6.29 16.60 28.15
N ARG A 210 7.37 16.85 28.88
CA ARG A 210 8.55 15.98 28.78
C ARG A 210 8.21 14.61 29.33
N SER A 211 8.44 13.55 28.56
CA SER A 211 8.06 12.19 28.97
C SER A 211 8.69 11.78 30.29
N ARG A 212 8.16 10.76 30.94
CA ARG A 212 8.69 10.25 32.20
C ARG A 212 10.14 9.77 32.11
N SER A 213 10.58 9.28 30.96
CA SER A 213 11.96 8.87 30.71
C SER A 213 12.91 10.05 30.48
N GLY A 214 12.39 11.22 30.14
CA GLY A 214 13.13 12.38 29.66
C GLY A 214 13.60 12.29 28.22
N LYS A 215 13.34 11.18 27.52
CA LYS A 215 13.80 10.89 26.16
C LYS A 215 12.73 11.09 25.08
N GLY A 216 11.67 11.76 25.39
CA GLY A 216 10.56 12.03 24.47
C GLY A 216 9.58 13.03 25.06
N ALA A 217 8.47 13.27 24.37
CA ALA A 217 7.44 14.21 24.79
C ALA A 217 6.03 13.74 24.41
N HIS A 218 5.06 14.22 25.18
CA HIS A 218 3.66 14.10 24.87
C HIS A 218 3.07 15.49 24.57
N VAL A 219 2.40 15.67 23.44
CA VAL A 219 1.71 16.91 23.09
C VAL A 219 0.21 16.72 23.28
N TRP A 220 -0.35 17.39 24.28
CA TRP A 220 -1.73 17.26 24.74
C TRP A 220 -2.62 18.35 24.14
N ILE A 221 -3.78 17.95 23.57
CA ILE A 221 -4.84 18.87 23.14
C ILE A 221 -6.16 18.40 23.76
N PHE A 222 -6.81 19.30 24.50
CA PHE A 222 -8.02 19.01 25.28
C PHE A 222 -9.29 19.54 24.62
N PHE A 223 -10.40 18.85 24.80
CA PHE A 223 -11.71 19.24 24.28
C PHE A 223 -12.65 19.70 25.40
N LYS A 224 -13.53 20.66 25.09
CA LYS A 224 -14.56 21.16 26.04
C LYS A 224 -15.54 20.05 26.42
N LYS A 225 -15.93 19.22 25.48
CA LYS A 225 -16.80 18.04 25.62
C LYS A 225 -16.16 16.86 24.92
N ALA A 226 -16.62 15.64 25.23
CA ALA A 226 -16.20 14.47 24.46
C ALA A 226 -16.67 14.60 23.01
N ILE A 227 -15.79 14.31 22.05
CA ILE A 227 -16.05 14.36 20.61
C ILE A 227 -15.76 12.98 19.98
N PRO A 228 -16.33 12.65 18.80
CA PRO A 228 -16.02 11.38 18.13
C PRO A 228 -14.52 11.20 17.95
N ALA A 229 -14.01 10.03 18.33
CA ALA A 229 -12.57 9.71 18.22
C ALA A 229 -12.07 9.81 16.77
N ALA A 230 -12.90 9.40 15.79
CA ALA A 230 -12.59 9.56 14.37
C ALA A 230 -12.36 11.03 13.96
N THR A 231 -13.21 11.95 14.45
CA THR A 231 -13.06 13.40 14.22
C THR A 231 -11.80 13.94 14.87
N ALA A 232 -11.57 13.59 16.15
CA ALA A 232 -10.37 13.99 16.88
C ALA A 232 -9.08 13.50 16.21
N ARG A 233 -9.06 12.26 15.76
CA ARG A 233 -7.90 11.67 15.06
C ARG A 233 -7.67 12.29 13.68
N ASN A 234 -8.74 12.50 12.90
CA ASN A 234 -8.62 13.20 11.62
C ASN A 234 -8.05 14.62 11.78
N PHE A 235 -8.50 15.33 12.79
CA PHE A 235 -7.95 16.63 13.15
C PHE A 235 -6.46 16.53 13.53
N GLY A 236 -6.08 15.56 14.36
CA GLY A 236 -4.69 15.35 14.79
C GLY A 236 -3.77 14.99 13.61
N PHE A 237 -4.22 14.16 12.68
CA PHE A 237 -3.43 13.84 11.47
C PHE A 237 -3.27 15.05 10.55
N LEU A 238 -4.28 15.90 10.43
CA LEU A 238 -4.14 17.15 9.67
C LEU A 238 -3.14 18.11 10.32
N LEU A 239 -3.09 18.17 11.65
CA LEU A 239 -2.07 18.93 12.39
C LEU A 239 -0.65 18.42 12.08
N LEU A 240 -0.44 17.10 12.10
CA LEU A 240 0.84 16.48 11.76
C LEU A 240 1.23 16.77 10.31
N ASP A 241 0.31 16.60 9.35
CA ASP A 241 0.55 16.89 7.93
C ASP A 241 0.98 18.36 7.70
N LYS A 242 0.31 19.29 8.38
CA LYS A 242 0.63 20.72 8.28
C LYS A 242 1.92 21.09 9.02
N GLY A 243 2.16 20.49 10.18
CA GLY A 243 3.38 20.68 10.95
C GLY A 243 4.62 20.24 10.19
N SER A 244 4.61 19.05 9.58
CA SER A 244 5.72 18.55 8.76
C SER A 244 6.02 19.43 7.55
N THR A 245 4.96 19.95 6.91
CA THR A 245 5.09 20.84 5.73
C THR A 245 5.70 22.20 6.09
N SER A 246 5.40 22.72 7.30
CA SER A 246 5.79 24.08 7.71
C SER A 246 7.29 24.26 7.94
N ILE A 247 8.03 23.18 8.22
CA ILE A 247 9.46 23.19 8.56
C ILE A 247 10.31 22.35 7.59
N ASN A 248 9.78 22.03 6.39
CA ASN A 248 10.44 21.19 5.40
C ASN A 248 10.89 19.81 5.95
N LEU A 249 10.31 19.34 7.04
CA LEU A 249 10.50 17.97 7.49
C LEU A 249 9.79 17.04 6.52
N LYS A 250 10.53 16.07 6.00
CA LYS A 250 9.97 15.00 5.14
C LYS A 250 8.95 14.16 5.89
N SER A 251 9.02 14.13 7.23
CA SER A 251 8.09 13.46 8.14
C SER A 251 8.46 13.74 9.59
N PHE A 252 7.56 13.39 10.50
CA PHE A 252 7.88 13.26 11.92
C PHE A 252 8.53 11.88 12.16
N HIS A 253 9.85 11.85 12.30
CA HIS A 253 10.62 10.62 12.50
C HIS A 253 10.43 10.05 13.90
N TYR A 254 10.34 10.93 14.91
CA TYR A 254 10.20 10.58 16.32
C TYR A 254 8.76 10.47 16.80
N TYR A 255 7.79 10.77 15.94
CA TYR A 255 6.37 10.55 16.24
C TYR A 255 6.05 9.05 16.25
N ASP A 256 5.74 8.48 17.45
CA ASP A 256 5.35 7.07 17.57
C ASP A 256 3.87 6.88 17.25
N ARG A 257 2.99 7.59 17.97
CA ARG A 257 1.54 7.43 17.81
C ARG A 257 0.73 8.57 18.39
N MET A 258 -0.56 8.56 18.06
CA MET A 258 -1.56 9.44 18.66
C MET A 258 -2.58 8.61 19.44
N TYR A 259 -2.97 9.13 20.61
CA TYR A 259 -4.03 8.53 21.41
C TYR A 259 -5.29 9.41 21.39
N PRO A 260 -6.53 8.80 21.28
CA PRO A 260 -6.75 7.38 21.03
C PRO A 260 -6.25 6.95 19.66
N SER A 261 -5.75 5.70 19.54
CA SER A 261 -5.22 5.17 18.28
C SER A 261 -6.30 4.48 17.42
N GLN A 262 -7.51 4.35 17.91
CA GLN A 262 -8.65 3.68 17.29
C GLN A 262 -9.85 4.63 17.19
N ASP A 263 -10.71 4.40 16.19
CA ASP A 263 -11.92 5.19 15.97
C ASP A 263 -13.13 4.64 16.74
N VAL A 264 -13.13 3.33 16.98
CA VAL A 264 -14.23 2.58 17.59
C VAL A 264 -13.70 1.76 18.77
N ALA A 265 -14.48 1.67 19.84
CA ALA A 265 -14.15 0.90 21.03
C ALA A 265 -14.50 -0.59 20.85
N SER A 266 -13.75 -1.32 20.02
CA SER A 266 -13.84 -2.78 19.92
C SER A 266 -13.16 -3.53 21.10
N SER A 267 -12.38 -2.80 21.91
CA SER A 267 -11.63 -3.28 23.09
C SER A 267 -11.48 -2.14 24.10
N ILE A 268 -10.74 -2.34 25.19
CA ILE A 268 -10.40 -1.25 26.12
C ILE A 268 -9.56 -0.14 25.47
N GLY A 269 -9.00 -0.39 24.28
CA GLY A 269 -8.18 0.56 23.55
C GLY A 269 -6.75 0.66 24.07
N ASN A 270 -5.99 1.60 23.51
CA ASN A 270 -4.61 1.87 23.93
C ASN A 270 -4.60 2.88 25.08
N LEU A 271 -3.66 2.71 26.00
CA LEU A 271 -3.49 3.58 27.17
C LEU A 271 -2.36 4.60 26.97
N ILE A 272 -2.47 5.74 27.66
CA ILE A 272 -1.39 6.72 27.86
C ILE A 272 -1.15 6.92 29.37
N ALA A 273 0.11 7.06 29.76
CA ALA A 273 0.48 7.39 31.14
C ALA A 273 0.04 8.81 31.50
N LEU A 274 -0.43 9.02 32.72
CA LEU A 274 -0.74 10.35 33.22
C LEU A 274 0.55 11.14 33.48
N PRO A 275 0.57 12.47 33.20
CA PRO A 275 1.68 13.36 33.52
C PRO A 275 1.79 13.66 35.02
N LEU A 276 2.81 14.39 35.38
CA LEU A 276 3.09 14.87 36.75
C LEU A 276 3.32 13.76 37.78
N GLN A 277 3.88 12.64 37.36
CA GLN A 277 4.25 11.55 38.27
C GLN A 277 5.36 11.98 39.25
N GLY A 278 5.09 11.90 40.56
CA GLY A 278 5.91 12.55 41.57
C GLY A 278 7.38 12.21 41.63
N GLN A 279 7.78 10.94 41.34
CA GLN A 279 9.22 10.59 41.31
C GLN A 279 9.92 11.13 40.06
N ALA A 280 9.24 11.04 38.90
CA ALA A 280 9.80 11.56 37.64
C ALA A 280 9.89 13.11 37.71
N LEU A 281 8.94 13.73 38.35
CA LEU A 281 8.85 15.19 38.49
C LEU A 281 10.02 15.78 39.31
N LYS A 282 10.58 15.03 40.28
CA LYS A 282 11.80 15.42 41.00
C LYS A 282 12.99 15.63 40.09
N ASN A 283 13.03 14.95 38.97
CA ASN A 283 14.08 15.06 37.96
C ASN A 283 13.65 15.98 36.80
N GLY A 284 12.57 16.72 36.93
CA GLY A 284 12.00 17.55 35.87
C GLY A 284 11.42 16.81 34.68
N ASN A 285 11.16 15.50 34.83
CA ASN A 285 10.49 14.65 33.84
C ASN A 285 9.03 14.46 34.23
N SER A 286 8.19 13.98 33.28
CA SER A 286 6.73 13.96 33.44
C SER A 286 6.17 15.35 33.75
N ALA A 287 6.85 16.41 33.31
CA ALA A 287 6.63 17.81 33.57
C ALA A 287 6.21 18.55 32.30
N PHE A 288 5.34 19.53 32.42
CA PHE A 288 5.01 20.43 31.33
C PHE A 288 6.14 21.42 31.11
N VAL A 289 6.47 21.69 29.85
CA VAL A 289 7.59 22.50 29.44
C VAL A 289 7.17 23.65 28.51
N ASP A 290 7.92 24.75 28.57
CA ASP A 290 7.74 25.91 27.71
C ASP A 290 8.37 25.72 26.32
N GLU A 291 8.40 26.77 25.48
CA GLU A 291 8.94 26.77 24.14
C GLU A 291 10.46 26.57 24.11
N ASN A 292 11.15 26.87 25.22
CA ASN A 292 12.60 26.68 25.40
C ASN A 292 12.91 25.38 26.14
N TRP A 293 11.95 24.46 26.21
CA TRP A 293 12.08 23.18 26.92
C TRP A 293 12.35 23.28 28.43
N ASN A 294 12.16 24.46 29.02
CA ASN A 294 12.21 24.64 30.48
C ASN A 294 10.93 24.12 31.11
N ALA A 295 11.06 23.37 32.19
CA ALA A 295 9.89 23.00 32.99
C ALA A 295 9.23 24.23 33.57
N TYR A 296 7.91 24.35 33.47
CA TYR A 296 7.18 25.40 34.17
C TYR A 296 7.38 25.24 35.68
N PRO A 297 7.82 26.29 36.42
CA PRO A 297 7.99 26.18 37.87
C PRO A 297 6.68 25.81 38.60
N ASP A 298 5.56 26.37 38.18
CA ASP A 298 4.22 26.00 38.65
C ASP A 298 3.51 25.14 37.57
N GLN A 299 3.48 23.83 37.80
CA GLN A 299 2.86 22.87 36.91
C GLN A 299 1.32 22.91 36.91
N TRP A 300 0.72 23.43 38.02
CA TRP A 300 -0.71 23.63 38.07
C TRP A 300 -1.15 24.82 37.23
N ASP A 301 -0.38 25.92 37.25
CA ASP A 301 -0.61 27.07 36.35
C ASP A 301 -0.47 26.64 34.88
N ALA A 302 0.56 25.85 34.57
CA ALA A 302 0.73 25.31 33.24
C ALA A 302 -0.49 24.51 32.79
N LEU A 303 -0.96 23.56 33.60
CA LEU A 303 -2.09 22.70 33.22
C LEU A 303 -3.42 23.44 33.09
N PHE A 304 -3.69 24.41 33.98
CA PHE A 304 -5.02 24.98 34.04
C PHE A 304 -5.17 26.32 33.31
N ASN A 305 -4.07 27.06 33.09
CA ASN A 305 -4.11 28.43 32.56
C ASN A 305 -3.36 28.58 31.24
N LYS A 306 -2.35 27.73 30.92
CA LYS A 306 -1.58 27.83 29.68
C LYS A 306 -2.25 27.11 28.52
N THR A 307 -3.13 26.13 28.78
CA THR A 307 -3.84 25.38 27.75
C THR A 307 -5.23 25.92 27.45
N ARG A 308 -5.75 25.67 26.25
CA ARG A 308 -7.13 26.02 25.86
C ARG A 308 -7.86 24.74 25.42
N LYS A 309 -9.04 24.51 26.00
CA LYS A 309 -9.93 23.43 25.53
C LYS A 309 -10.66 23.87 24.27
N LEU A 310 -10.63 23.00 23.23
CA LEU A 310 -11.29 23.25 21.95
C LEU A 310 -12.75 22.77 21.95
N GLY A 311 -13.64 23.54 21.34
CA GLY A 311 -14.98 23.10 20.97
C GLY A 311 -14.95 22.29 19.66
N ILE A 312 -16.04 21.61 19.34
CA ILE A 312 -16.15 20.89 18.07
C ILE A 312 -16.15 21.88 16.90
N GLU A 313 -16.72 23.05 17.09
CA GLU A 313 -16.76 24.14 16.11
C GLU A 313 -15.35 24.66 15.77
N ASP A 314 -14.47 24.81 16.78
CA ASP A 314 -13.07 25.22 16.60
C ASP A 314 -12.34 24.19 15.69
N ILE A 315 -12.60 22.90 15.91
CA ILE A 315 -12.00 21.78 15.17
C ILE A 315 -12.53 21.75 13.73
N GLU A 316 -13.83 21.84 13.55
CA GLU A 316 -14.47 21.82 12.23
C GLU A 316 -14.05 23.02 11.37
N GLN A 317 -13.90 24.20 11.96
CA GLN A 317 -13.38 25.40 11.29
C GLN A 317 -11.93 25.20 10.83
N CYS A 318 -11.06 24.67 11.69
CA CYS A 318 -9.68 24.36 11.33
C CYS A 318 -9.61 23.30 10.22
N MET A 319 -10.37 22.24 10.36
CA MET A 319 -10.43 21.16 9.35
C MET A 319 -10.96 21.65 8.01
N ALA A 320 -12.02 22.47 8.00
CA ALA A 320 -12.58 23.05 6.79
C ALA A 320 -11.63 24.03 6.10
N LYS A 321 -10.86 24.81 6.87
CA LYS A 321 -9.81 25.68 6.36
C LYS A 321 -8.72 24.85 5.69
N TRP A 322 -8.18 23.84 6.37
CA TRP A 322 -7.09 23.02 5.86
C TRP A 322 -7.52 22.08 4.73
N GLN A 323 -8.75 21.57 4.74
CA GLN A 323 -9.28 20.80 3.62
C GLN A 323 -9.44 21.66 2.37
N ARG A 324 -9.78 22.95 2.50
CA ARG A 324 -9.77 23.89 1.38
C ARG A 324 -8.35 24.13 0.85
N GLU A 325 -7.40 24.39 1.72
CA GLU A 325 -5.99 24.54 1.37
C GLU A 325 -5.41 23.25 0.75
N LEU A 326 -5.72 22.08 1.30
CA LEU A 326 -5.33 20.76 0.75
C LEU A 326 -6.06 20.45 -0.56
N ALA A 327 -7.31 20.87 -0.73
CA ALA A 327 -8.03 20.74 -2.00
C ALA A 327 -7.45 21.66 -3.08
N GLU A 328 -6.95 22.83 -2.70
CA GLU A 328 -6.18 23.69 -3.61
C GLU A 328 -4.86 23.02 -4.02
N VAL A 329 -4.14 22.39 -3.11
CA VAL A 329 -2.92 21.62 -3.39
C VAL A 329 -3.24 20.29 -4.09
N ARG A 330 -4.32 19.59 -3.71
CA ARG A 330 -4.78 18.33 -4.34
C ARG A 330 -5.36 18.54 -5.73
N GLY A 331 -5.89 19.71 -6.04
CA GLY A 331 -6.27 20.08 -7.41
C GLY A 331 -5.11 20.00 -8.40
N LEU A 332 -3.87 20.06 -7.89
CA LEU A 332 -2.63 19.87 -8.64
C LEU A 332 -2.27 18.38 -8.86
N LEU A 333 -2.78 17.46 -8.05
CA LEU A 333 -2.31 16.05 -8.00
C LEU A 333 -3.26 15.03 -8.68
N THR A 334 -4.50 15.40 -9.05
CA THR A 334 -5.47 14.45 -9.61
C THR A 334 -5.92 14.82 -11.03
N ASN A 335 -5.19 14.34 -12.02
CA ASN A 335 -5.60 14.33 -13.43
C ASN A 335 -6.14 12.96 -13.86
N SER A 336 -7.06 12.35 -13.12
CA SER A 336 -7.67 11.06 -13.53
C SER A 336 -9.16 10.92 -13.27
N GLU A 337 -9.95 11.99 -13.44
CA GLU A 337 -11.40 11.85 -13.51
C GLU A 337 -11.95 12.53 -14.77
N LYS A 338 -12.04 11.77 -15.83
CA LYS A 338 -12.88 12.11 -16.99
C LYS A 338 -14.33 11.95 -16.55
N ASN A 339 -15.13 13.05 -16.69
CA ASN A 339 -16.58 13.18 -16.51
C ASN A 339 -17.11 13.71 -15.17
N VAL A 340 -16.45 14.71 -14.58
CA VAL A 340 -17.13 15.57 -13.60
C VAL A 340 -17.25 16.97 -14.20
N ARG A 341 -18.46 17.56 -14.21
CA ARG A 341 -18.68 18.96 -14.62
C ARG A 341 -17.63 19.86 -13.98
N PRO A 342 -16.95 20.74 -14.73
CA PRO A 342 -15.93 21.63 -14.19
C PRO A 342 -16.54 22.42 -13.04
N LYS A 343 -15.92 22.34 -11.88
CA LYS A 343 -16.29 23.11 -10.68
C LYS A 343 -15.55 24.44 -10.78
N PRO A 344 -16.22 25.57 -11.12
CA PRO A 344 -15.55 26.87 -11.40
C PRO A 344 -14.75 27.42 -10.23
N TRP A 345 -15.02 26.93 -9.02
CA TRP A 345 -14.32 27.27 -7.79
C TRP A 345 -13.05 26.44 -7.51
N LYS A 346 -12.75 25.41 -8.31
CA LYS A 346 -11.46 24.71 -8.26
C LYS A 346 -10.52 25.38 -9.28
N LYS A 347 -9.81 26.42 -8.88
CA LYS A 347 -8.69 26.94 -9.66
C LYS A 347 -7.62 25.84 -9.72
N LYS A 348 -7.36 25.31 -10.92
CA LYS A 348 -6.12 24.58 -11.19
C LYS A 348 -4.98 25.58 -10.99
N CYS A 349 -3.97 25.24 -10.20
CA CYS A 349 -2.69 25.94 -10.24
C CYS A 349 -2.03 25.61 -11.58
N GLU A 350 -2.15 26.47 -12.55
CA GLU A 350 -1.50 26.38 -13.84
C GLU A 350 -0.22 27.22 -13.79
N PHE A 351 0.81 26.80 -14.53
CA PHE A 351 2.00 27.65 -14.70
C PHE A 351 1.58 29.00 -15.28
N CYS A 352 2.21 30.06 -14.79
CA CYS A 352 1.98 31.40 -15.32
C CYS A 352 3.27 31.93 -15.94
N ASN A 353 3.18 32.55 -17.10
CA ASN A 353 4.33 33.18 -17.78
C ASN A 353 5.03 34.22 -16.89
N SER A 354 4.27 34.93 -16.07
CA SER A 354 4.81 35.89 -15.10
C SER A 354 5.66 35.30 -13.97
N ASP A 355 5.60 34.00 -13.80
CA ASP A 355 6.38 33.29 -12.74
C ASP A 355 7.81 32.93 -13.22
N VAL A 356 8.14 33.21 -14.51
CA VAL A 356 9.45 32.93 -15.11
C VAL A 356 10.03 34.21 -15.73
N VAL A 357 11.23 34.55 -15.34
CA VAL A 357 11.95 35.67 -15.95
C VAL A 357 12.79 35.16 -17.12
N GLY A 358 12.32 35.38 -18.34
CA GLY A 358 12.99 34.93 -19.58
C GLY A 358 12.59 33.50 -19.97
N LYS A 359 13.54 32.57 -19.98
CA LYS A 359 13.32 31.17 -20.34
C LYS A 359 13.47 30.23 -19.13
N LEU A 360 12.73 29.16 -19.11
CA LEU A 360 12.95 28.07 -18.15
C LEU A 360 14.11 27.18 -18.66
N HIS A 361 15.21 27.14 -17.91
CA HIS A 361 16.38 26.33 -18.27
C HIS A 361 16.24 24.93 -17.68
N MET A 362 16.31 23.93 -18.55
CA MET A 362 16.17 22.51 -18.22
C MET A 362 17.39 21.73 -18.68
N VAL A 363 18.00 20.99 -17.77
CA VAL A 363 19.12 20.07 -18.08
C VAL A 363 18.65 18.64 -17.91
N LEU A 364 18.84 17.83 -18.95
CA LEU A 364 18.52 16.40 -18.92
C LEU A 364 19.76 15.59 -18.52
N GLY A 365 19.65 14.80 -17.50
CA GLY A 365 20.68 13.91 -16.98
C GLY A 365 20.04 12.59 -16.45
N ASN A 366 20.48 12.14 -15.29
CA ASN A 366 19.84 11.05 -14.59
C ASN A 366 18.45 11.41 -14.04
N GLY A 367 18.03 12.66 -14.21
CA GLY A 367 16.72 13.24 -13.97
C GLY A 367 16.57 14.48 -14.85
N VAL A 368 15.55 15.26 -14.59
CA VAL A 368 15.34 16.57 -15.19
C VAL A 368 15.71 17.61 -14.13
N TYR A 369 16.72 18.41 -14.43
CA TYR A 369 17.21 19.50 -13.57
C TYR A 369 16.66 20.82 -14.09
N ILE A 370 15.97 21.55 -13.25
CA ILE A 370 15.36 22.84 -13.60
C ILE A 370 16.04 23.91 -12.76
N ASP A 371 16.69 24.88 -13.44
CA ASP A 371 17.37 26.00 -12.80
C ASP A 371 16.34 26.88 -12.09
N THR A 372 16.57 27.19 -10.81
CA THR A 372 15.65 27.99 -9.99
C THR A 372 15.92 29.48 -10.02
N LEU A 373 17.04 29.94 -10.65
CA LEU A 373 17.52 31.32 -10.58
C LEU A 373 16.47 32.32 -11.07
N ASN A 374 15.77 31.99 -12.15
CA ASN A 374 14.79 32.87 -12.80
C ASN A 374 13.34 32.45 -12.55
N LEU A 375 13.08 31.61 -11.53
CA LEU A 375 11.78 31.07 -11.22
C LEU A 375 11.22 31.65 -9.92
N MET A 376 9.97 32.14 -9.96
CA MET A 376 9.27 32.55 -8.74
C MET A 376 8.97 31.31 -7.84
N PRO A 377 8.91 31.48 -6.51
CA PRO A 377 8.65 30.36 -5.58
C PRO A 377 7.39 29.57 -5.91
N ARG A 378 6.38 30.22 -6.49
CA ARG A 378 5.12 29.58 -6.89
C ARG A 378 5.35 28.48 -7.93
N ILE A 379 6.02 28.76 -9.05
CA ILE A 379 6.27 27.77 -10.10
C ILE A 379 7.25 26.70 -9.62
N GLN A 380 8.23 27.06 -8.78
CA GLN A 380 9.14 26.08 -8.16
C GLN A 380 8.34 25.01 -7.37
N ASN A 381 7.36 25.46 -6.55
CA ASN A 381 6.51 24.56 -5.80
C ASN A 381 5.58 23.73 -6.70
N GLN A 382 5.11 24.30 -7.80
CA GLN A 382 4.33 23.57 -8.79
C GLN A 382 5.16 22.47 -9.47
N ILE A 383 6.43 22.76 -9.83
CA ILE A 383 7.36 21.76 -10.39
C ILE A 383 7.62 20.64 -9.38
N ARG A 384 7.88 20.97 -8.10
CA ARG A 384 8.03 19.95 -7.03
C ARG A 384 6.78 19.10 -6.90
N SER A 385 5.59 19.70 -7.02
CA SER A 385 4.32 18.98 -6.91
C SER A 385 4.10 17.94 -8.02
N LEU A 386 4.68 18.14 -9.22
CA LEU A 386 4.64 17.13 -10.29
C LEU A 386 5.35 15.82 -9.88
N ALA A 387 6.41 15.92 -9.07
CA ALA A 387 7.17 14.78 -8.56
C ALA A 387 6.63 14.21 -7.24
N ALA A 388 5.46 14.70 -6.78
CA ALA A 388 4.83 14.30 -5.53
C ALA A 388 3.43 13.71 -5.75
N PHE A 389 3.02 12.77 -4.89
CA PHE A 389 1.66 12.25 -4.85
C PHE A 389 1.32 11.65 -3.47
N ASP A 390 0.03 11.56 -3.15
CA ASP A 390 -0.46 10.96 -1.92
C ASP A 390 0.01 9.50 -1.80
N ASN A 391 0.56 9.11 -0.64
CA ASN A 391 0.98 7.73 -0.39
C ASN A 391 -0.23 6.83 -0.06
N PRO A 392 -0.60 5.90 -0.94
CA PRO A 392 -1.78 5.07 -0.73
C PRO A 392 -1.68 4.18 0.51
N GLU A 393 -0.47 3.74 0.86
CA GLU A 393 -0.22 2.88 2.03
C GLU A 393 -0.43 3.65 3.34
N PHE A 394 0.03 4.91 3.40
CA PHE A 394 -0.23 5.79 4.53
C PHE A 394 -1.74 5.92 4.79
N TYR A 395 -2.53 6.24 3.75
CA TYR A 395 -3.97 6.42 3.89
C TYR A 395 -4.72 5.11 4.15
N LYS A 396 -4.21 3.98 3.66
CA LYS A 396 -4.72 2.65 3.97
C LYS A 396 -4.48 2.31 5.44
N ASN A 397 -3.26 2.49 5.93
CA ASN A 397 -2.90 2.25 7.34
C ASN A 397 -3.69 3.19 8.27
N LYS A 398 -3.81 4.48 7.90
CA LYS A 398 -4.64 5.45 8.61
C LYS A 398 -6.09 4.99 8.75
N ARG A 399 -6.69 4.45 7.68
CA ARG A 399 -8.06 3.93 7.69
C ARG A 399 -8.21 2.67 8.53
N LEU A 400 -7.18 1.83 8.56
CA LEU A 400 -7.15 0.58 9.33
C LEU A 400 -6.67 0.77 10.78
N GLY A 401 -6.31 1.99 11.20
CA GLY A 401 -5.80 2.27 12.54
C GLY A 401 -4.37 1.75 12.80
N TYR A 402 -3.62 1.40 11.74
CA TYR A 402 -2.23 0.97 11.88
C TYR A 402 -1.28 2.16 12.02
N SER A 403 -0.16 1.95 12.72
CA SER A 403 0.91 2.93 12.82
C SER A 403 1.50 3.23 11.44
N ASN A 404 1.72 4.53 11.15
CA ASN A 404 2.39 5.01 9.95
C ASN A 404 3.84 5.45 10.23
N TYR A 405 4.46 4.92 11.27
CA TYR A 405 5.80 5.30 11.73
C TYR A 405 6.88 5.36 10.62
N TYR A 406 6.79 4.50 9.61
CA TYR A 406 7.71 4.46 8.47
C TYR A 406 7.10 4.95 7.15
N ASN A 407 5.83 5.37 7.14
CA ASN A 407 5.10 5.72 5.93
C ASN A 407 4.76 7.22 5.93
N PHE A 408 5.24 7.96 4.96
CA PHE A 408 4.92 9.37 4.77
C PHE A 408 3.56 9.54 4.10
N SER A 409 2.87 10.64 4.39
CA SER A 409 1.57 10.96 3.77
C SER A 409 1.68 11.20 2.25
N ALA A 410 2.85 11.64 1.77
CA ALA A 410 3.15 11.85 0.37
C ALA A 410 4.47 11.17 -0.03
N VAL A 411 4.52 10.66 -1.24
CA VAL A 411 5.74 10.22 -1.91
C VAL A 411 6.27 11.38 -2.74
N TYR A 412 7.51 11.77 -2.51
CA TYR A 412 8.20 12.80 -3.29
C TYR A 412 9.50 12.24 -3.86
N LEU A 413 9.63 12.25 -5.18
CA LEU A 413 10.80 11.72 -5.90
C LEU A 413 11.73 12.81 -6.42
N GLY A 414 11.45 14.08 -6.11
CA GLY A 414 12.32 15.20 -6.46
C GLY A 414 13.39 15.45 -5.39
N LYS A 415 14.35 16.29 -5.72
CA LYS A 415 15.40 16.80 -4.83
C LYS A 415 15.75 18.23 -5.20
N ASP A 416 16.10 19.04 -4.22
CA ASP A 416 16.72 20.34 -4.45
C ASP A 416 18.25 20.20 -4.33
N ILE A 417 18.99 20.54 -5.37
CA ILE A 417 20.46 20.36 -5.44
C ILE A 417 21.07 21.62 -6.06
N ASP A 418 21.89 22.33 -5.33
CA ASP A 418 22.76 23.42 -5.82
C ASP A 418 22.03 24.44 -6.72
N GLY A 419 20.85 24.91 -6.34
CA GLY A 419 20.05 25.85 -7.10
C GLY A 419 19.18 25.24 -8.22
N TYR A 420 19.14 23.93 -8.33
CA TYR A 420 18.28 23.20 -9.25
C TYR A 420 17.21 22.40 -8.51
N ILE A 421 16.04 22.30 -9.13
CA ILE A 421 15.02 21.30 -8.75
C ILE A 421 15.22 20.09 -9.65
N GLN A 422 15.67 18.98 -9.07
CA GLN A 422 15.74 17.70 -9.78
C GLN A 422 14.43 16.96 -9.64
N ILE A 423 13.81 16.58 -10.75
CA ILE A 423 12.64 15.69 -10.80
C ILE A 423 12.93 14.45 -11.66
N PRO A 424 12.19 13.35 -11.50
CA PRO A 424 12.37 12.16 -12.33
C PRO A 424 12.20 12.41 -13.82
N ARG A 425 12.97 11.67 -14.65
CA ARG A 425 13.03 11.84 -16.11
C ARG A 425 11.69 11.74 -16.83
N GLY A 426 10.80 10.85 -16.34
CA GLY A 426 9.49 10.64 -16.95
C GLY A 426 8.53 11.83 -16.83
N LEU A 427 8.87 12.84 -16.02
CA LEU A 427 8.09 14.07 -15.88
C LEU A 427 8.51 15.18 -16.85
N ARG A 428 9.53 14.96 -17.69
CA ARG A 428 10.01 15.94 -18.68
C ARG A 428 8.89 16.50 -19.53
N GLU A 429 8.12 15.61 -20.16
CA GLU A 429 7.02 15.99 -21.05
C GLU A 429 5.92 16.76 -20.31
N ASN A 430 5.64 16.41 -19.06
CA ASN A 430 4.67 17.12 -18.25
C ASN A 430 5.09 18.58 -18.01
N VAL A 431 6.37 18.82 -17.67
CA VAL A 431 6.87 20.19 -17.47
C VAL A 431 6.80 20.96 -18.77
N ILE A 432 7.26 20.39 -19.89
CA ILE A 432 7.23 21.04 -21.20
C ILE A 432 5.79 21.40 -21.60
N GLN A 433 4.84 20.46 -21.46
CA GLN A 433 3.43 20.71 -21.76
C GLN A 433 2.80 21.82 -20.89
N GLU A 434 3.12 21.85 -19.59
CA GLU A 434 2.61 22.93 -18.71
C GLU A 434 3.26 24.28 -19.06
N CYS A 435 4.55 24.30 -19.46
CA CYS A 435 5.22 25.48 -19.96
C CYS A 435 4.59 26.00 -21.29
N GLU A 436 4.34 25.08 -22.23
CA GLU A 436 3.69 25.40 -23.51
C GLU A 436 2.29 26.00 -23.30
N LYS A 437 1.47 25.41 -22.43
CA LYS A 437 0.15 25.94 -22.07
C LYS A 437 0.22 27.36 -21.47
N ALA A 438 1.27 27.63 -20.71
CA ALA A 438 1.49 28.94 -20.08
C ALA A 438 2.20 29.95 -20.98
N GLY A 439 2.64 29.59 -22.19
CA GLY A 439 3.43 30.40 -23.09
C GLY A 439 4.87 30.66 -22.59
N ILE A 440 5.41 29.77 -21.77
CA ILE A 440 6.78 29.81 -21.22
C ILE A 440 7.73 29.12 -22.21
N SER A 441 8.74 29.82 -22.67
CA SER A 441 9.80 29.22 -23.49
C SER A 441 10.74 28.40 -22.65
N VAL A 442 11.01 27.12 -23.09
CA VAL A 442 11.92 26.19 -22.42
C VAL A 442 13.21 26.08 -23.23
N ASP A 443 14.36 26.21 -22.55
CA ASP A 443 15.67 25.93 -23.10
C ASP A 443 16.20 24.61 -22.52
N VAL A 444 16.46 23.61 -23.38
CA VAL A 444 16.80 22.25 -22.98
C VAL A 444 18.25 21.91 -23.35
N SER A 445 19.05 21.62 -22.34
CA SER A 445 20.42 21.06 -22.50
C SER A 445 20.42 19.57 -22.23
N ASP A 446 20.79 18.74 -23.20
CA ASP A 446 20.83 17.27 -23.06
C ASP A 446 22.24 16.80 -22.69
N GLN A 447 22.44 16.39 -21.43
CA GLN A 447 23.67 15.87 -20.86
C GLN A 447 23.60 14.36 -20.56
N ARG A 448 22.65 13.66 -21.18
CA ARG A 448 22.48 12.22 -20.99
C ARG A 448 23.54 11.44 -21.77
N GLU A 449 23.91 10.30 -21.19
CA GLU A 449 24.90 9.40 -21.80
C GLU A 449 24.35 8.76 -23.08
N THR A 450 24.95 9.02 -24.20
CA THR A 450 24.56 8.44 -25.51
C THR A 450 25.07 7.03 -25.71
N GLY A 451 26.02 6.60 -24.89
CA GLY A 451 26.64 5.29 -24.96
C GLY A 451 27.62 5.09 -26.09
N GLN A 452 28.13 3.87 -26.17
CA GLN A 452 29.05 3.46 -27.25
C GLN A 452 28.24 2.86 -28.40
N PRO A 453 28.50 3.24 -29.68
CA PRO A 453 27.85 2.58 -30.80
C PRO A 453 28.26 1.12 -30.91
N ILE A 454 27.32 0.25 -31.25
CA ILE A 454 27.52 -1.19 -31.45
C ILE A 454 27.03 -1.62 -32.82
N ARG A 455 27.71 -2.61 -33.42
CA ARG A 455 27.33 -3.21 -34.69
C ARG A 455 26.40 -4.40 -34.43
N VAL A 456 25.13 -4.17 -34.55
CA VAL A 456 24.08 -5.16 -34.27
C VAL A 456 22.96 -5.02 -35.29
N SER A 457 22.36 -6.13 -35.69
CA SER A 457 21.20 -6.20 -36.55
C SER A 457 20.17 -7.18 -35.98
N PHE A 458 18.90 -6.92 -36.24
CA PHE A 458 17.79 -7.78 -35.82
C PHE A 458 17.66 -8.96 -36.82
N LYS A 459 17.38 -10.15 -36.28
CA LYS A 459 17.06 -11.36 -37.03
C LYS A 459 15.59 -11.71 -36.80
N GLY A 460 14.85 -11.82 -37.90
CA GLY A 460 13.42 -12.17 -37.86
C GLY A 460 12.52 -11.01 -38.23
N ASP A 461 11.22 -11.24 -38.16
CA ASP A 461 10.18 -10.30 -38.51
C ASP A 461 9.31 -9.98 -37.31
N LEU A 462 8.91 -8.72 -37.16
CA LEU A 462 7.94 -8.29 -36.15
C LEU A 462 6.52 -8.57 -36.63
N ARG A 463 5.66 -9.00 -35.74
CA ARG A 463 4.21 -8.99 -35.98
C ARG A 463 3.70 -7.56 -36.00
N MET A 464 2.60 -7.27 -36.69
CA MET A 464 2.02 -5.94 -36.85
C MET A 464 1.89 -5.18 -35.50
N GLN A 465 1.42 -5.84 -34.45
CA GLN A 465 1.28 -5.21 -33.14
C GLN A 465 2.63 -4.95 -32.43
N GLN A 466 3.64 -5.78 -32.70
CA GLN A 466 5.01 -5.57 -32.21
C GLN A 466 5.67 -4.41 -32.93
N GLU A 467 5.43 -4.27 -34.24
CA GLU A 467 5.92 -3.15 -35.04
C GLU A 467 5.37 -1.82 -34.54
N LEU A 468 4.03 -1.73 -34.34
CA LEU A 468 3.40 -0.55 -33.74
C LEU A 468 3.95 -0.20 -32.35
N ALA A 469 4.22 -1.20 -31.52
CA ALA A 469 4.82 -0.99 -30.21
C ALA A 469 6.26 -0.48 -30.32
N ALA A 470 7.06 -1.03 -31.24
CA ALA A 470 8.42 -0.61 -31.50
C ALA A 470 8.48 0.84 -32.03
N GLU A 471 7.67 1.20 -33.02
CA GLU A 471 7.57 2.58 -33.55
C GLU A 471 7.26 3.59 -32.45
N LYS A 472 6.29 3.28 -31.57
CA LYS A 472 5.91 4.16 -30.45
C LYS A 472 7.05 4.34 -29.45
N LEU A 473 7.84 3.32 -29.19
CA LEU A 473 9.01 3.42 -28.31
C LEU A 473 10.18 4.14 -28.99
N LEU A 474 10.43 3.86 -30.27
CA LEU A 474 11.50 4.51 -31.04
C LEU A 474 11.27 6.02 -31.23
N SER A 475 10.02 6.48 -31.28
CA SER A 475 9.72 7.91 -31.37
C SER A 475 10.06 8.70 -30.08
N HIS A 476 10.42 8.01 -28.99
CA HIS A 476 10.73 8.60 -27.68
C HIS A 476 12.03 8.04 -27.10
N SER A 477 12.69 8.80 -26.24
CA SER A 477 13.90 8.36 -25.53
C SER A 477 13.60 7.57 -24.24
N ASP A 478 12.37 7.63 -23.74
CA ASP A 478 11.94 6.99 -22.51
C ASP A 478 10.46 6.58 -22.60
N GLY A 479 10.10 5.57 -21.87
CA GLY A 479 8.70 5.15 -21.80
C GLY A 479 8.50 3.68 -21.40
N VAL A 480 7.22 3.36 -21.17
CA VAL A 480 6.79 2.03 -20.73
C VAL A 480 5.96 1.36 -21.83
N LEU A 481 6.28 0.08 -22.10
CA LEU A 481 5.47 -0.85 -22.86
C LEU A 481 4.67 -1.73 -21.90
N SER A 482 3.36 -1.63 -21.94
CA SER A 482 2.46 -2.57 -21.28
C SER A 482 1.93 -3.57 -22.29
N ALA A 483 2.42 -4.80 -22.28
CA ALA A 483 1.99 -5.80 -23.22
C ALA A 483 1.75 -7.15 -22.54
N ALA A 484 0.62 -7.77 -22.84
CA ALA A 484 0.21 -9.06 -22.29
C ALA A 484 1.32 -10.11 -22.39
N THR A 485 1.27 -11.12 -21.54
CA THR A 485 2.15 -12.27 -21.62
C THR A 485 2.02 -12.94 -23.01
N ALA A 486 3.10 -13.49 -23.55
CA ALA A 486 3.17 -14.04 -24.90
C ALA A 486 3.06 -13.01 -26.06
N PHE A 487 3.09 -11.70 -25.78
CA PHE A 487 3.21 -10.67 -26.81
C PHE A 487 4.57 -10.71 -27.53
N GLY A 488 5.63 -11.15 -26.85
CA GLY A 488 7.00 -11.10 -27.35
C GLY A 488 7.70 -9.78 -26.98
N LYS A 489 7.57 -9.34 -25.71
CA LYS A 489 8.23 -8.13 -25.20
C LYS A 489 9.73 -8.13 -25.45
N THR A 490 10.40 -9.27 -25.25
CA THR A 490 11.84 -9.44 -25.48
C THR A 490 12.20 -9.28 -26.95
N VAL A 491 11.35 -9.73 -27.88
CA VAL A 491 11.52 -9.55 -29.33
C VAL A 491 11.50 -8.06 -29.69
N VAL A 492 10.50 -7.31 -29.19
CA VAL A 492 10.43 -5.85 -29.38
C VAL A 492 11.66 -5.15 -28.79
N CYS A 493 12.11 -5.54 -27.60
CA CYS A 493 13.31 -4.98 -27.00
C CYS A 493 14.58 -5.29 -27.80
N SER A 494 14.70 -6.51 -28.35
CA SER A 494 15.81 -6.88 -29.25
C SER A 494 15.80 -6.02 -30.53
N TYR A 495 14.62 -5.76 -31.07
CA TYR A 495 14.48 -4.85 -32.21
C TYR A 495 14.89 -3.41 -31.85
N LEU A 496 14.50 -2.90 -30.65
CA LEU A 496 14.94 -1.57 -30.18
C LEU A 496 16.47 -1.50 -30.04
N ILE A 497 17.13 -2.56 -29.57
CA ILE A 497 18.60 -2.64 -29.48
C ILE A 497 19.23 -2.52 -30.86
N ALA A 498 18.69 -3.27 -31.82
CA ALA A 498 19.19 -3.26 -33.20
C ALA A 498 18.98 -1.91 -33.93
N GLU A 499 17.88 -1.19 -33.62
CA GLU A 499 17.61 0.13 -34.23
C GLU A 499 18.37 1.27 -33.54
N ARG A 500 18.52 1.24 -32.21
CA ARG A 500 19.28 2.27 -31.47
C ARG A 500 20.79 2.14 -31.66
N LYS A 501 21.29 0.92 -31.84
CA LYS A 501 22.70 0.61 -32.10
C LYS A 501 23.67 1.20 -31.06
N VAL A 502 23.27 1.18 -29.81
CA VAL A 502 24.07 1.66 -28.67
C VAL A 502 24.22 0.54 -27.64
N ASN A 503 25.30 0.58 -26.90
CA ASN A 503 25.51 -0.39 -25.84
C ASN A 503 24.36 -0.37 -24.81
N THR A 504 23.93 -1.56 -24.40
CA THR A 504 22.66 -1.72 -23.70
C THR A 504 22.83 -2.52 -22.40
N LEU A 505 22.15 -2.06 -21.34
CA LEU A 505 22.01 -2.80 -20.07
C LEU A 505 20.53 -3.21 -19.89
N ILE A 506 20.32 -4.51 -19.64
CA ILE A 506 19.00 -5.07 -19.33
C ILE A 506 18.96 -5.41 -17.83
N LEU A 507 17.98 -4.86 -17.12
CA LEU A 507 17.79 -5.01 -15.68
C LEU A 507 16.64 -5.99 -15.40
N LEU A 508 16.92 -7.01 -14.59
CA LEU A 508 16.00 -8.10 -14.27
C LEU A 508 15.90 -8.35 -12.76
N GLN A 509 14.82 -9.03 -12.35
CA GLN A 509 14.59 -9.38 -10.95
C GLN A 509 14.92 -10.83 -10.59
N SER A 510 14.91 -11.75 -11.60
CA SER A 510 15.13 -13.17 -11.35
C SER A 510 16.19 -13.78 -12.29
N LYS A 511 16.85 -14.84 -11.79
CA LYS A 511 17.87 -15.57 -12.55
C LYS A 511 17.27 -16.36 -13.71
N ASP A 512 16.05 -16.83 -13.58
CA ASP A 512 15.35 -17.56 -14.65
C ASP A 512 15.10 -16.67 -15.86
N LEU A 513 14.63 -15.43 -15.62
CA LEU A 513 14.49 -14.41 -16.66
C LEU A 513 15.83 -14.06 -17.31
N LEU A 514 16.92 -14.04 -16.53
CA LEU A 514 18.26 -13.72 -17.07
C LEU A 514 18.70 -14.72 -18.13
N ASN A 515 18.56 -16.00 -17.86
CA ASN A 515 18.91 -17.04 -18.83
C ASN A 515 18.03 -16.96 -20.09
N GLN A 516 16.73 -16.78 -19.92
CA GLN A 516 15.79 -16.60 -21.03
C GLN A 516 16.18 -15.39 -21.91
N TRP A 517 16.51 -14.24 -21.28
CA TRP A 517 16.94 -13.06 -22.02
C TRP A 517 18.22 -13.30 -22.84
N VAL A 518 19.21 -13.97 -22.25
CA VAL A 518 20.46 -14.29 -22.94
C VAL A 518 20.18 -15.20 -24.17
N ASP A 519 19.33 -16.20 -24.01
CA ASP A 519 18.97 -17.11 -25.10
C ASP A 519 18.22 -16.37 -26.23
N GLU A 520 17.25 -15.53 -25.89
CA GLU A 520 16.47 -14.74 -26.84
C GLU A 520 17.31 -13.67 -27.56
N LEU A 521 18.22 -12.99 -26.85
CA LEU A 521 19.16 -12.05 -27.49
C LEU A 521 20.08 -12.72 -28.49
N ASN A 522 20.58 -13.91 -28.18
CA ASN A 522 21.38 -14.72 -29.15
C ASN A 522 20.54 -15.17 -30.35
N HIS A 523 19.27 -15.44 -30.16
CA HIS A 523 18.35 -15.85 -31.22
C HIS A 523 17.99 -14.68 -32.17
N PHE A 524 17.61 -13.52 -31.61
CA PHE A 524 17.06 -12.39 -32.36
C PHE A 524 18.09 -11.35 -32.80
N LEU A 525 19.34 -11.39 -32.27
CA LEU A 525 20.37 -10.45 -32.65
C LEU A 525 21.55 -11.11 -33.36
N GLU A 526 22.02 -10.45 -34.41
CA GLU A 526 23.34 -10.67 -34.99
C GLU A 526 24.26 -9.55 -34.50
N ILE A 527 25.16 -9.88 -33.56
CA ILE A 527 26.10 -8.93 -32.96
C ILE A 527 27.48 -9.11 -33.62
N ARG A 528 27.95 -8.09 -34.33
CA ARG A 528 29.20 -8.13 -35.07
C ARG A 528 30.37 -7.46 -34.30
N GLU A 529 30.29 -7.54 -32.98
CA GLU A 529 31.35 -7.07 -32.08
C GLU A 529 32.22 -8.22 -31.61
N GLU A 530 33.49 -7.93 -31.30
CA GLU A 530 34.37 -8.90 -30.71
C GLU A 530 34.19 -8.91 -29.16
N PRO A 531 34.25 -10.11 -28.53
CA PRO A 531 34.23 -10.20 -27.07
C PRO A 531 35.41 -9.42 -26.47
N PRO A 532 35.19 -8.49 -25.53
CA PRO A 532 36.22 -7.64 -24.99
C PRO A 532 37.25 -8.40 -24.14
N GLU A 533 38.47 -7.88 -24.09
CA GLU A 533 39.50 -8.37 -23.19
C GLU A 533 39.23 -7.85 -21.76
N TYR A 534 39.58 -8.65 -20.76
CA TYR A 534 39.55 -8.27 -19.36
C TYR A 534 40.81 -8.74 -18.65
N GLU A 535 41.24 -8.00 -17.67
CA GLU A 535 42.36 -8.34 -16.83
C GLU A 535 41.92 -9.20 -15.62
N THR A 536 42.59 -10.33 -15.43
CA THR A 536 42.34 -11.22 -14.30
C THR A 536 42.97 -10.61 -13.03
N LYS A 537 42.52 -11.08 -11.85
CA LYS A 537 43.12 -10.67 -10.56
C LYS A 537 44.66 -10.86 -10.46
N THR A 538 45.20 -11.66 -11.37
CA THR A 538 46.64 -11.95 -11.47
C THR A 538 47.35 -11.16 -12.59
N GLY A 539 46.69 -10.13 -13.16
CA GLY A 539 47.27 -9.26 -14.20
C GLY A 539 47.30 -9.88 -15.60
N ARG A 540 46.73 -11.09 -15.83
CA ARG A 540 46.70 -11.70 -17.15
C ARG A 540 45.47 -11.20 -17.95
N LYS A 541 45.71 -10.75 -19.20
CA LYS A 541 44.63 -10.43 -20.16
C LYS A 541 43.98 -11.71 -20.68
N LYS A 542 42.68 -11.77 -20.64
CA LYS A 542 41.84 -12.85 -21.22
C LYS A 542 40.70 -12.24 -22.00
N LYS A 543 40.32 -12.85 -23.09
CA LYS A 543 39.16 -12.48 -23.90
C LYS A 543 37.89 -13.07 -23.26
N ARG A 544 36.79 -12.32 -23.25
CA ARG A 544 35.48 -12.83 -22.84
C ARG A 544 35.00 -13.91 -23.79
N ASN A 545 34.18 -14.85 -23.32
CA ASN A 545 33.66 -15.94 -24.18
C ASN A 545 32.42 -15.51 -24.97
N SER A 546 31.80 -14.39 -24.65
CA SER A 546 30.58 -13.89 -25.29
C SER A 546 30.61 -12.36 -25.32
N VAL A 547 29.94 -11.77 -26.29
CA VAL A 547 29.66 -10.35 -26.41
C VAL A 547 28.49 -9.94 -25.53
N ILE A 548 27.62 -10.89 -25.14
CA ILE A 548 26.55 -10.70 -24.15
C ILE A 548 27.13 -11.06 -22.78
N GLY A 549 27.20 -10.06 -21.91
CA GLY A 549 27.66 -10.23 -20.53
C GLY A 549 26.54 -10.48 -19.55
N VAL A 550 26.86 -11.06 -18.39
CA VAL A 550 25.88 -11.31 -17.33
C VAL A 550 26.42 -10.90 -15.95
N LEU A 551 25.53 -10.35 -15.12
CA LEU A 551 25.83 -10.01 -13.73
C LEU A 551 24.74 -10.56 -12.79
N HIS A 552 25.07 -11.60 -12.03
CA HIS A 552 24.20 -12.12 -10.99
C HIS A 552 25.01 -12.83 -9.90
N GLY A 553 24.66 -12.63 -8.64
CA GLY A 553 25.38 -13.19 -7.51
C GLY A 553 26.88 -12.93 -7.60
N ASN A 554 27.69 -14.00 -7.62
CA ASN A 554 29.15 -13.90 -7.76
C ASN A 554 29.65 -13.90 -9.23
N LYS A 555 28.77 -14.12 -10.21
CA LYS A 555 29.13 -14.15 -11.62
C LYS A 555 29.09 -12.75 -12.21
N ASN A 556 30.24 -12.24 -12.61
CA ASN A 556 30.39 -10.96 -13.31
C ASN A 556 31.17 -11.15 -14.61
N THR A 557 30.44 -11.13 -15.72
CA THR A 557 31.02 -11.23 -17.06
C THR A 557 30.64 -10.02 -17.93
N LEU A 558 30.31 -8.88 -17.31
CA LEU A 558 29.92 -7.67 -18.03
C LEU A 558 30.92 -7.35 -19.15
N THR A 559 30.41 -7.04 -20.33
CA THR A 559 31.18 -6.72 -21.54
C THR A 559 31.18 -5.22 -21.83
N GLY A 560 30.13 -4.50 -21.41
CA GLY A 560 29.91 -3.09 -21.81
C GLY A 560 29.29 -2.94 -23.20
N ILE A 561 28.91 -4.06 -23.86
CA ILE A 561 28.29 -4.09 -25.18
C ILE A 561 26.78 -4.32 -25.02
N ILE A 562 26.37 -5.55 -24.70
CA ILE A 562 25.00 -5.89 -24.32
C ILE A 562 25.11 -6.73 -23.04
N ASP A 563 24.58 -6.21 -21.96
CA ASP A 563 24.73 -6.83 -20.66
C ASP A 563 23.37 -7.06 -20.00
N VAL A 564 23.21 -8.21 -19.36
CA VAL A 564 22.01 -8.60 -18.62
C VAL A 564 22.37 -8.72 -17.14
N ALA A 565 21.74 -7.92 -16.30
CA ALA A 565 22.08 -7.83 -14.89
C ALA A 565 20.87 -7.94 -13.96
N MET A 566 21.03 -8.63 -12.85
CA MET A 566 20.05 -8.56 -11.77
C MET A 566 20.17 -7.22 -11.03
N VAL A 567 19.03 -6.57 -10.77
CA VAL A 567 18.97 -5.29 -10.03
C VAL A 567 19.73 -5.38 -8.70
N GLY A 568 19.52 -6.45 -7.91
CA GLY A 568 20.22 -6.64 -6.65
C GLY A 568 21.73 -6.85 -6.78
N SER A 569 22.23 -7.24 -7.98
CA SER A 569 23.68 -7.38 -8.22
C SER A 569 24.33 -6.09 -8.72
N MET A 570 23.54 -5.16 -9.25
CA MET A 570 23.99 -3.80 -9.59
C MET A 570 24.11 -2.90 -8.34
N TYR A 571 23.52 -3.30 -7.24
CA TYR A 571 23.59 -2.62 -5.95
C TYR A 571 24.05 -3.60 -4.87
N SER A 572 25.21 -3.36 -4.28
CA SER A 572 25.78 -4.21 -3.23
C SER A 572 26.45 -3.36 -2.14
N ARG A 573 26.14 -3.66 -0.88
CA ARG A 573 26.72 -3.02 0.31
C ARG A 573 26.64 -1.49 0.29
N GLY A 574 25.47 -0.93 -0.09
CA GLY A 574 25.27 0.51 -0.15
C GLY A 574 25.91 1.23 -1.34
N LYS A 575 26.57 0.50 -2.28
CA LYS A 575 27.22 1.08 -3.44
C LYS A 575 26.62 0.54 -4.75
N PHE A 576 26.46 1.45 -5.70
CA PHE A 576 26.05 1.10 -7.06
C PHE A 576 27.27 0.71 -7.89
N ASN A 577 27.08 -0.19 -8.86
CA ASN A 577 28.10 -0.47 -9.86
C ASN A 577 28.20 0.73 -10.81
N GLU A 578 29.36 1.40 -10.83
CA GLU A 578 29.59 2.62 -11.61
C GLU A 578 29.39 2.45 -13.13
N ARG A 579 29.53 1.23 -13.63
CA ARG A 579 29.29 0.91 -15.05
C ARG A 579 27.87 1.20 -15.52
N ILE A 580 26.90 1.40 -14.60
CA ILE A 580 25.51 1.74 -14.96
C ILE A 580 25.45 3.02 -15.81
N ASN A 581 26.36 3.94 -15.61
CA ASN A 581 26.40 5.23 -16.32
C ASN A 581 27.21 5.19 -17.64
N SER A 582 27.72 4.04 -18.07
CA SER A 582 28.42 3.87 -19.35
C SER A 582 27.54 3.37 -20.51
N TYR A 583 26.26 3.02 -20.23
CA TYR A 583 25.32 2.54 -21.23
C TYR A 583 24.49 3.64 -21.83
N GLY A 584 24.31 3.61 -23.15
CA GLY A 584 23.43 4.54 -23.86
C GLY A 584 21.96 4.15 -23.76
N MET A 585 21.69 2.85 -23.54
CA MET A 585 20.33 2.34 -23.36
C MET A 585 20.22 1.45 -22.12
N VAL A 586 19.12 1.61 -21.38
CA VAL A 586 18.74 0.71 -20.27
C VAL A 586 17.32 0.23 -20.47
N ILE A 587 17.11 -1.08 -20.36
CA ILE A 587 15.79 -1.72 -20.44
C ILE A 587 15.52 -2.39 -19.09
N MET A 588 14.37 -2.13 -18.47
CA MET A 588 13.93 -2.81 -17.27
C MET A 588 12.75 -3.73 -17.59
N ASP A 589 12.97 -5.03 -17.50
CA ASP A 589 11.88 -6.01 -17.60
C ASP A 589 11.15 -6.14 -16.25
N GLU A 590 9.88 -6.54 -16.33
CA GLU A 590 8.94 -6.54 -15.21
C GLU A 590 9.01 -5.22 -14.41
N CYS A 591 8.88 -4.11 -15.14
CA CYS A 591 9.07 -2.75 -14.62
C CYS A 591 8.08 -2.35 -13.50
N HIS A 592 7.09 -3.19 -13.18
CA HIS A 592 6.28 -3.02 -11.98
C HIS A 592 7.10 -3.11 -10.69
N HIS A 593 8.31 -3.68 -10.74
CA HIS A 593 9.28 -3.66 -9.65
C HIS A 593 10.08 -2.35 -9.52
N ALA A 594 9.94 -1.39 -10.44
CA ALA A 594 10.65 -0.11 -10.39
C ALA A 594 10.39 0.70 -9.11
N ALA A 595 9.23 0.51 -8.48
CA ALA A 595 8.88 1.16 -7.22
C ALA A 595 9.40 0.44 -5.95
N SER A 596 10.20 -0.62 -6.08
CA SER A 596 10.95 -1.16 -4.92
C SER A 596 12.14 -0.25 -4.57
N ASN A 597 12.50 -0.14 -3.29
CA ASN A 597 13.53 0.79 -2.83
C ASN A 597 14.83 0.66 -3.63
N THR A 598 15.37 -0.56 -3.78
CA THR A 598 16.61 -0.80 -4.52
C THR A 598 16.50 -0.42 -6.01
N SER A 599 15.38 -0.79 -6.67
CA SER A 599 15.17 -0.43 -8.08
C SER A 599 14.98 1.07 -8.27
N MET A 600 14.26 1.71 -7.38
CA MET A 600 14.00 3.15 -7.43
C MET A 600 15.31 3.95 -7.29
N GLU A 601 16.15 3.61 -6.31
CA GLU A 601 17.45 4.24 -6.12
C GLU A 601 18.38 4.01 -7.33
N LEU A 602 18.40 2.77 -7.87
CA LEU A 602 19.18 2.43 -9.05
C LEU A 602 18.74 3.25 -10.27
N LEU A 603 17.43 3.29 -10.55
CA LEU A 603 16.87 4.02 -11.69
C LEU A 603 17.12 5.54 -11.61
N GLN A 604 17.13 6.13 -10.41
CA GLN A 604 17.47 7.54 -10.20
C GLN A 604 18.95 7.87 -10.48
N LYS A 605 19.82 6.87 -10.59
CA LYS A 605 21.26 7.05 -10.92
C LYS A 605 21.57 6.89 -12.41
N ILE A 606 20.63 6.32 -13.18
CA ILE A 606 20.84 6.05 -14.61
C ILE A 606 20.87 7.35 -15.41
N ASN A 607 22.00 7.60 -16.06
CA ASN A 607 22.16 8.75 -16.97
C ASN A 607 21.97 8.40 -18.47
N ALA A 608 21.66 7.16 -18.80
CA ALA A 608 21.46 6.70 -20.18
C ALA A 608 20.41 7.54 -20.91
N LYS A 609 20.68 7.83 -22.21
CA LYS A 609 19.75 8.57 -23.07
C LYS A 609 18.44 7.82 -23.26
N TYR A 610 18.50 6.51 -23.51
CA TYR A 610 17.34 5.67 -23.77
C TYR A 610 17.03 4.79 -22.56
N VAL A 611 15.81 4.93 -22.02
CA VAL A 611 15.37 4.14 -20.86
C VAL A 611 13.95 3.63 -21.09
N TYR A 612 13.80 2.31 -21.17
CA TYR A 612 12.51 1.68 -21.42
C TYR A 612 12.15 0.69 -20.32
N GLY A 613 10.88 0.70 -19.91
CA GLY A 613 10.30 -0.31 -19.04
C GLY A 613 9.34 -1.21 -19.82
N VAL A 614 9.38 -2.52 -19.56
CA VAL A 614 8.42 -3.45 -20.13
C VAL A 614 7.77 -4.28 -19.03
N SER A 615 6.47 -4.52 -19.11
CA SER A 615 5.74 -5.38 -18.19
C SER A 615 4.41 -5.82 -18.80
N ALA A 616 3.90 -6.98 -18.37
CA ALA A 616 2.54 -7.38 -18.71
C ALA A 616 1.51 -6.48 -18.00
N THR A 617 1.78 -6.16 -16.77
CA THR A 617 0.88 -5.37 -15.91
C THR A 617 1.69 -4.34 -15.12
N PRO A 618 1.88 -3.12 -15.63
CA PRO A 618 2.58 -2.06 -14.91
C PRO A 618 1.72 -1.48 -13.77
N LYS A 619 0.93 -2.33 -13.11
CA LYS A 619 0.11 -2.00 -11.93
C LYS A 619 0.65 -2.72 -10.71
N ARG A 620 0.49 -2.08 -9.57
CA ARG A 620 0.94 -2.61 -8.27
C ARG A 620 -0.23 -2.75 -7.31
N GLY A 621 -0.15 -3.75 -6.44
CA GLY A 621 -1.16 -3.96 -5.39
C GLY A 621 -1.14 -2.89 -4.29
N ASP A 622 -0.04 -2.15 -4.16
CA ASP A 622 0.14 -1.02 -3.24
C ASP A 622 -0.24 0.34 -3.84
N SER A 623 -0.68 0.38 -5.12
CA SER A 623 -1.05 1.59 -5.86
C SER A 623 0.08 2.63 -6.03
N LEU A 624 1.33 2.19 -5.99
CA LEU A 624 2.51 3.01 -6.25
C LEU A 624 2.92 3.03 -7.74
N ASP A 625 1.99 2.77 -8.63
CA ASP A 625 2.23 2.69 -10.10
C ASP A 625 2.82 3.98 -10.67
N ARG A 626 2.50 5.15 -10.07
CA ARG A 626 3.02 6.45 -10.52
C ARG A 626 4.54 6.50 -10.53
N ILE A 627 5.20 5.81 -9.59
CA ILE A 627 6.66 5.74 -9.51
C ILE A 627 7.24 5.14 -10.79
N ILE A 628 6.60 4.12 -11.35
CA ILE A 628 7.04 3.46 -12.59
C ILE A 628 7.15 4.49 -13.72
N TYR A 629 6.07 5.26 -13.92
CA TYR A 629 6.00 6.25 -15.00
C TYR A 629 6.89 7.48 -14.74
N MET A 630 7.07 7.86 -13.48
CA MET A 630 8.01 8.94 -13.13
C MET A 630 9.46 8.55 -13.41
N LEU A 631 9.85 7.30 -13.18
CA LEU A 631 11.23 6.84 -13.34
C LEU A 631 11.57 6.41 -14.77
N LEU A 632 10.63 5.75 -15.47
CA LEU A 632 10.88 5.11 -16.77
C LEU A 632 10.21 5.86 -17.94
N GLY A 633 9.39 6.86 -17.67
CA GLY A 633 8.63 7.61 -18.67
C GLY A 633 7.19 7.17 -18.83
N PRO A 634 6.39 7.90 -19.61
CA PRO A 634 4.98 7.64 -19.85
C PRO A 634 4.73 6.29 -20.51
N LEU A 635 3.48 5.78 -20.37
CA LEU A 635 3.02 4.61 -21.11
C LEU A 635 2.92 4.95 -22.60
N ARG A 636 3.78 4.36 -23.44
CA ARG A 636 3.85 4.63 -24.88
C ARG A 636 2.94 3.73 -25.70
N HIS A 637 2.86 2.45 -25.31
CA HIS A 637 1.98 1.50 -25.98
C HIS A 637 1.38 0.53 -24.97
N ARG A 638 0.13 0.14 -25.23
CA ARG A 638 -0.58 -0.85 -24.44
C ARG A 638 -1.21 -1.89 -25.34
N PHE A 639 -0.92 -3.16 -25.04
CA PHE A 639 -1.54 -4.31 -25.68
C PHE A 639 -2.10 -5.25 -24.61
N THR A 640 -3.40 -5.40 -24.56
CA THR A 640 -4.11 -6.11 -23.49
C THR A 640 -4.21 -7.61 -23.74
N ALA A 641 -4.52 -8.38 -22.68
CA ALA A 641 -4.78 -9.80 -22.79
C ALA A 641 -6.01 -10.10 -23.68
N LEU A 642 -7.02 -9.22 -23.69
CA LEU A 642 -8.19 -9.31 -24.55
C LEU A 642 -7.81 -9.15 -26.04
N GLU A 643 -6.95 -8.18 -26.36
CA GLU A 643 -6.45 -7.99 -27.73
C GLU A 643 -5.64 -9.19 -28.18
N ARG A 644 -4.82 -9.76 -27.28
CA ARG A 644 -4.07 -10.99 -27.57
C ARG A 644 -4.98 -12.17 -27.83
N ALA A 645 -6.01 -12.37 -27.02
CA ALA A 645 -7.00 -13.44 -27.21
C ALA A 645 -7.69 -13.33 -28.58
N LYS A 646 -8.08 -12.10 -28.97
CA LYS A 646 -8.67 -11.85 -30.29
C LYS A 646 -7.70 -12.11 -31.44
N GLU A 647 -6.44 -11.73 -31.29
CA GLU A 647 -5.40 -11.99 -32.30
C GLU A 647 -5.15 -13.49 -32.50
N GLN A 648 -5.14 -14.27 -31.40
CA GLN A 648 -4.92 -15.73 -31.47
C GLN A 648 -6.11 -16.51 -32.00
N GLY A 649 -7.34 -15.98 -31.84
CA GLY A 649 -8.57 -16.67 -32.25
C GLY A 649 -8.93 -17.89 -31.40
N ILE A 650 -8.26 -18.11 -30.22
CA ILE A 650 -8.53 -19.24 -29.32
C ILE A 650 -9.61 -18.88 -28.30
N GLY A 651 -10.44 -19.88 -27.93
CA GLY A 651 -11.47 -19.71 -26.90
C GLY A 651 -10.86 -19.49 -25.51
N HIS A 652 -11.41 -18.58 -24.71
CA HIS A 652 -11.01 -18.34 -23.32
C HIS A 652 -12.18 -18.65 -22.41
N TYR A 653 -12.09 -19.71 -21.63
CA TYR A 653 -13.19 -20.19 -20.82
C TYR A 653 -12.83 -20.24 -19.32
N PHE A 654 -13.72 -19.70 -18.52
CA PHE A 654 -13.71 -19.77 -17.07
C PHE A 654 -14.72 -20.82 -16.62
N VAL A 655 -14.28 -21.76 -15.79
CA VAL A 655 -15.07 -22.85 -15.24
C VAL A 655 -15.26 -22.63 -13.75
N PRO A 656 -16.42 -22.09 -13.30
CA PRO A 656 -16.68 -21.89 -11.88
C PRO A 656 -16.95 -23.22 -11.19
N ARG A 657 -16.27 -23.48 -10.06
CA ARG A 657 -16.47 -24.68 -9.22
C ARG A 657 -16.74 -24.24 -7.78
N TYR A 658 -17.98 -24.30 -7.36
CA TYR A 658 -18.38 -23.93 -6.00
C TYR A 658 -18.03 -25.02 -5.00
N THR A 659 -17.35 -24.64 -3.91
CA THR A 659 -16.94 -25.59 -2.84
C THR A 659 -17.86 -25.47 -1.64
N ARG A 660 -17.96 -26.54 -0.84
CA ARG A 660 -18.77 -26.59 0.39
C ARG A 660 -17.95 -26.28 1.64
N VAL A 661 -16.84 -25.57 1.53
CA VAL A 661 -16.00 -25.21 2.68
C VAL A 661 -16.60 -23.99 3.36
N VAL A 662 -16.88 -24.11 4.65
CA VAL A 662 -17.47 -23.05 5.49
C VAL A 662 -16.45 -22.56 6.49
N ASP A 663 -16.45 -21.24 6.78
CA ASP A 663 -15.56 -20.62 7.74
C ASP A 663 -15.68 -21.23 9.15
N THR A 664 -14.55 -21.40 9.81
CA THR A 664 -14.46 -21.72 11.24
C THR A 664 -14.16 -20.45 12.03
N ALA A 665 -14.39 -20.46 13.35
CA ALA A 665 -14.05 -19.33 14.21
C ALA A 665 -12.59 -18.86 14.03
N GLU A 666 -11.67 -19.81 13.79
CA GLU A 666 -10.25 -19.51 13.59
C GLU A 666 -9.91 -18.93 12.20
N SER A 667 -10.64 -19.34 11.15
CA SER A 667 -10.42 -18.89 9.78
C SER A 667 -10.97 -17.50 9.53
N LYS A 668 -12.03 -17.10 10.26
CA LYS A 668 -12.63 -15.75 10.17
C LYS A 668 -11.65 -14.64 10.50
N ASP A 669 -10.74 -14.86 11.46
CA ASP A 669 -9.81 -13.83 11.95
C ASP A 669 -8.42 -13.88 11.31
N ASN A 670 -8.08 -14.98 10.61
CA ASN A 670 -6.73 -15.16 10.06
C ASN A 670 -6.73 -15.79 8.68
N ILE A 671 -6.32 -15.02 7.70
CA ILE A 671 -6.23 -15.44 6.29
C ILE A 671 -5.36 -16.69 6.06
N ASN A 672 -4.30 -16.89 6.85
CA ASN A 672 -3.46 -18.08 6.70
C ASN A 672 -4.17 -19.34 7.23
N LYS A 673 -5.00 -19.20 8.28
CA LYS A 673 -5.86 -20.28 8.76
C LYS A 673 -6.97 -20.57 7.74
N ALA A 674 -7.54 -19.55 7.08
CA ALA A 674 -8.49 -19.74 6.00
C ALA A 674 -7.86 -20.52 4.82
N TYR A 675 -6.64 -20.18 4.41
CA TYR A 675 -5.92 -20.96 3.39
C TYR A 675 -5.63 -22.39 3.84
N ASN A 676 -5.30 -22.61 5.12
CA ASN A 676 -5.09 -23.94 5.67
C ASN A 676 -6.38 -24.77 5.62
N LEU A 677 -7.51 -24.16 6.00
CA LEU A 677 -8.83 -24.78 5.98
C LEU A 677 -9.16 -25.34 4.58
N ILE A 678 -9.04 -24.53 3.52
CA ILE A 678 -9.35 -24.98 2.15
C ILE A 678 -8.34 -26.00 1.62
N SER A 679 -7.07 -25.93 2.03
CA SER A 679 -6.04 -26.86 1.58
C SER A 679 -6.15 -28.25 2.22
N THR A 680 -6.73 -28.34 3.41
CA THR A 680 -6.93 -29.62 4.15
C THR A 680 -8.32 -30.21 3.94
N SER A 681 -9.24 -29.50 3.31
CA SER A 681 -10.60 -29.98 3.05
C SER A 681 -10.59 -31.17 2.08
N LYS A 682 -11.03 -32.33 2.57
CA LYS A 682 -11.06 -33.59 1.80
C LYS A 682 -11.98 -33.48 0.58
N VAL A 683 -13.21 -33.04 0.78
CA VAL A 683 -14.23 -32.91 -0.29
C VAL A 683 -13.75 -31.95 -1.40
N ARG A 684 -13.15 -30.81 -1.01
CA ARG A 684 -12.60 -29.85 -1.97
C ARG A 684 -11.44 -30.46 -2.77
N ASN A 685 -10.56 -31.20 -2.13
CA ASN A 685 -9.42 -31.83 -2.80
C ASN A 685 -9.86 -32.97 -3.73
N GLU A 686 -10.87 -33.75 -3.36
CA GLU A 686 -11.51 -34.74 -4.23
C GLU A 686 -12.09 -34.09 -5.48
N MET A 687 -12.82 -32.98 -5.33
CA MET A 687 -13.35 -32.20 -6.47
C MET A 687 -12.21 -31.75 -7.41
N ILE A 688 -11.08 -31.27 -6.87
CA ILE A 688 -9.92 -30.88 -7.70
C ILE A 688 -9.37 -32.08 -8.47
N VAL A 689 -9.22 -33.22 -7.82
CA VAL A 689 -8.69 -34.46 -8.43
C VAL A 689 -9.63 -34.95 -9.55
N ASP A 690 -10.94 -34.95 -9.33
CA ASP A 690 -11.94 -35.37 -10.30
C ASP A 690 -11.94 -34.45 -11.55
N ASP A 691 -11.82 -33.14 -11.35
CA ASP A 691 -11.71 -32.17 -12.43
C ASP A 691 -10.43 -32.38 -13.25
N VAL A 692 -9.30 -32.70 -12.59
CA VAL A 692 -8.04 -33.03 -13.27
C VAL A 692 -8.20 -34.30 -14.14
N ILE A 693 -8.82 -35.35 -13.60
CA ILE A 693 -9.08 -36.60 -14.35
C ILE A 693 -9.97 -36.30 -15.56
N THR A 694 -10.99 -35.44 -15.39
CA THR A 694 -11.85 -35.01 -16.51
C THR A 694 -11.05 -34.29 -17.60
N CYS A 695 -10.11 -33.42 -17.22
CA CYS A 695 -9.25 -32.74 -18.18
C CYS A 695 -8.33 -33.72 -18.94
N ILE A 696 -7.73 -34.69 -18.25
CA ILE A 696 -6.89 -35.72 -18.88
C ILE A 696 -7.71 -36.57 -19.87
N THR A 697 -8.95 -36.92 -19.50
CA THR A 697 -9.84 -37.69 -20.42
C THR A 697 -10.16 -36.86 -21.68
N ARG A 698 -10.19 -35.55 -21.61
CA ARG A 698 -10.35 -34.62 -22.73
C ARG A 698 -9.04 -34.32 -23.48
N LYS A 699 -7.94 -35.00 -23.15
CA LYS A 699 -6.60 -34.79 -23.71
C LYS A 699 -6.05 -33.37 -23.46
N GLN A 700 -6.46 -32.72 -22.36
CA GLN A 700 -5.99 -31.43 -21.92
C GLN A 700 -4.76 -31.58 -21.02
N THR A 701 -3.97 -30.51 -20.92
CA THR A 701 -2.74 -30.47 -20.10
C THR A 701 -2.89 -29.51 -18.93
N PRO A 702 -3.36 -29.97 -17.76
CA PRO A 702 -3.63 -29.11 -16.61
C PRO A 702 -2.38 -28.74 -15.83
N VAL A 703 -2.35 -27.48 -15.36
CA VAL A 703 -1.48 -27.01 -14.30
C VAL A 703 -2.30 -26.63 -13.07
N ILE A 704 -1.93 -27.19 -11.93
CA ILE A 704 -2.61 -26.98 -10.66
C ILE A 704 -1.76 -26.04 -9.81
N LEU A 705 -2.32 -24.87 -9.46
CA LEU A 705 -1.63 -23.86 -8.65
C LEU A 705 -2.15 -23.87 -7.22
N THR A 706 -1.26 -24.09 -6.27
CA THR A 706 -1.54 -23.99 -4.84
C THR A 706 -0.58 -23.05 -4.13
N ARG A 707 -0.89 -22.71 -2.88
CA ARG A 707 -0.08 -21.80 -2.06
C ARG A 707 0.92 -22.54 -1.18
N PHE A 708 0.51 -23.67 -0.60
CA PHE A 708 1.30 -24.41 0.38
C PHE A 708 2.01 -25.62 -0.22
N LYS A 709 3.23 -25.86 0.23
CA LYS A 709 4.07 -26.97 -0.21
C LYS A 709 3.42 -28.32 0.11
N GLU A 710 2.83 -28.43 1.31
CA GLU A 710 2.16 -29.66 1.75
C GLU A 710 0.93 -29.97 0.90
N HIS A 711 0.15 -28.96 0.54
CA HIS A 711 -0.98 -29.12 -0.37
C HIS A 711 -0.52 -29.54 -1.77
N ALA A 712 0.60 -28.98 -2.25
CA ALA A 712 1.16 -29.38 -3.55
C ALA A 712 1.61 -30.85 -3.55
N LYS A 713 2.28 -31.30 -2.48
CA LYS A 713 2.67 -32.71 -2.32
C LYS A 713 1.44 -33.62 -2.25
N PHE A 714 0.44 -33.26 -1.46
CA PHE A 714 -0.80 -34.02 -1.33
C PHE A 714 -1.48 -34.22 -2.70
N LEU A 715 -1.66 -33.14 -3.48
CA LEU A 715 -2.29 -33.21 -4.79
C LEU A 715 -1.43 -34.00 -5.79
N HIS A 716 -0.10 -33.84 -5.74
CA HIS A 716 0.82 -34.64 -6.56
C HIS A 716 0.70 -36.13 -6.27
N ASP A 717 0.70 -36.53 -5.01
CA ASP A 717 0.64 -37.93 -4.62
C ASP A 717 -0.73 -38.56 -4.96
N ALA A 718 -1.82 -37.78 -4.83
CA ALA A 718 -3.17 -38.21 -5.22
C ALA A 718 -3.31 -38.40 -6.74
N LEU A 719 -2.52 -37.69 -7.54
CA LEU A 719 -2.59 -37.70 -8.99
C LEU A 719 -1.53 -38.58 -9.67
N LYS A 720 -0.54 -39.09 -8.92
CA LYS A 720 0.65 -39.77 -9.43
C LYS A 720 0.36 -40.92 -10.39
N GLU A 721 -0.75 -41.64 -10.19
CA GLU A 721 -1.16 -42.80 -11.01
C GLU A 721 -2.28 -42.46 -12.01
N LYS A 722 -2.63 -41.19 -12.15
CA LYS A 722 -3.77 -40.71 -12.98
C LYS A 722 -3.37 -40.19 -14.35
N ALA A 723 -2.07 -40.06 -14.64
CA ALA A 723 -1.53 -39.66 -15.92
C ALA A 723 -0.17 -40.35 -16.16
N ASP A 724 0.28 -40.38 -17.41
CA ASP A 724 1.58 -40.96 -17.79
C ASP A 724 2.73 -40.20 -17.14
N HIS A 725 2.56 -38.85 -16.99
CA HIS A 725 3.55 -37.98 -16.35
C HIS A 725 2.90 -37.01 -15.37
N VAL A 726 3.43 -36.99 -14.13
CA VAL A 726 3.03 -36.03 -13.11
C VAL A 726 4.27 -35.37 -12.52
N PHE A 727 4.36 -34.03 -12.59
CA PHE A 727 5.51 -33.28 -12.10
C PHE A 727 5.10 -32.34 -10.96
N LEU A 728 6.02 -32.15 -10.01
CA LEU A 728 5.87 -31.25 -8.89
C LEU A 728 6.94 -30.17 -8.90
N LEU A 729 6.51 -28.90 -9.07
CA LEU A 729 7.34 -27.71 -9.02
C LEU A 729 7.05 -26.90 -7.77
N TYR A 730 7.90 -26.96 -6.76
CA TYR A 730 7.69 -26.27 -5.48
C TYR A 730 8.99 -25.75 -4.87
N GLY A 731 8.90 -25.06 -3.71
CA GLY A 731 10.02 -24.30 -3.16
C GLY A 731 11.22 -25.12 -2.68
N ASP A 732 11.04 -26.41 -2.37
CA ASP A 732 12.12 -27.26 -1.85
C ASP A 732 12.97 -27.91 -2.96
N ASN A 733 12.51 -27.87 -4.21
CA ASN A 733 13.32 -28.31 -5.33
C ASN A 733 14.56 -27.43 -5.50
N SER A 734 15.72 -28.04 -5.65
CA SER A 734 16.94 -27.33 -6.01
C SER A 734 16.85 -26.75 -7.45
N ASP A 735 17.68 -25.77 -7.75
CA ASP A 735 17.77 -25.20 -9.11
C ASP A 735 18.09 -26.29 -10.17
N LYS A 736 18.87 -27.32 -9.78
CA LYS A 736 19.22 -28.43 -10.65
C LYS A 736 18.02 -29.32 -10.95
N GLU A 737 17.25 -29.69 -9.93
CA GLU A 737 16.02 -30.48 -10.10
C GLU A 737 14.98 -29.76 -10.96
N ASN A 738 14.78 -28.44 -10.71
CA ASN A 738 13.88 -27.63 -11.53
C ASN A 738 14.33 -27.59 -13.01
N ALA A 739 15.65 -27.49 -13.26
CA ALA A 739 16.18 -27.53 -14.61
C ALA A 739 15.97 -28.91 -15.28
N GLU A 740 16.18 -29.99 -14.54
CA GLU A 740 15.93 -31.36 -15.04
C GLU A 740 14.44 -31.58 -15.38
N ILE A 741 13.53 -31.11 -14.54
CA ILE A 741 12.08 -31.16 -14.79
C ILE A 741 11.75 -30.40 -16.09
N ARG A 742 12.29 -29.18 -16.26
CA ARG A 742 12.06 -28.40 -17.50
C ARG A 742 12.57 -29.10 -18.77
N VAL A 743 13.70 -29.79 -18.69
CA VAL A 743 14.21 -30.58 -19.79
C VAL A 743 13.29 -31.76 -20.09
N LYS A 744 12.87 -32.50 -19.07
CA LYS A 744 11.95 -33.63 -19.20
C LYS A 744 10.61 -33.22 -19.81
N LEU A 745 10.03 -32.11 -19.35
CA LEU A 745 8.77 -31.55 -19.89
C LEU A 745 8.82 -31.33 -21.40
N LYS A 746 9.96 -30.87 -21.96
CA LYS A 746 10.14 -30.61 -23.38
C LYS A 746 10.30 -31.90 -24.19
N GLN A 747 10.58 -33.03 -23.56
CA GLN A 747 10.83 -34.33 -24.23
C GLN A 747 9.59 -35.24 -24.26
N ILE A 748 8.50 -34.87 -23.56
CA ILE A 748 7.30 -35.69 -23.47
C ILE A 748 6.54 -35.68 -24.81
N PRO A 749 6.22 -36.85 -25.39
CA PRO A 749 5.42 -36.94 -26.60
C PRO A 749 4.02 -36.35 -26.46
N GLU A 750 3.46 -35.83 -27.54
CA GLU A 750 2.13 -35.16 -27.51
C GLU A 750 0.98 -36.12 -27.16
N ASN A 751 1.12 -37.40 -27.45
CA ASN A 751 0.13 -38.40 -27.17
C ASN A 751 0.10 -38.90 -25.71
N GLU A 752 1.11 -38.57 -24.91
CA GLU A 752 1.18 -38.92 -23.48
C GLU A 752 0.54 -37.86 -22.61
N SER A 753 -0.21 -38.29 -21.59
CA SER A 753 -0.90 -37.39 -20.66
C SER A 753 0.06 -36.74 -19.64
N LEU A 754 -0.15 -35.49 -19.31
CA LEU A 754 0.73 -34.73 -18.44
C LEU A 754 -0.08 -33.89 -17.43
N ILE A 755 0.32 -33.95 -16.16
CA ILE A 755 -0.17 -33.11 -15.07
C ILE A 755 1.02 -32.33 -14.47
N LEU A 756 0.84 -31.05 -14.25
CA LEU A 756 1.81 -30.22 -13.54
C LEU A 756 1.21 -29.67 -12.25
N VAL A 757 1.78 -30.01 -11.09
CA VAL A 757 1.42 -29.45 -9.79
C VAL A 757 2.49 -28.44 -9.37
N ALA A 758 2.11 -27.22 -9.02
CA ALA A 758 3.09 -26.20 -8.68
C ALA A 758 2.64 -25.24 -7.59
N THR A 759 3.61 -24.68 -6.87
CA THR A 759 3.37 -23.49 -6.07
C THR A 759 3.46 -22.24 -6.95
N GLY A 760 2.59 -21.24 -6.70
CA GLY A 760 2.43 -20.09 -7.58
C GLY A 760 3.71 -19.29 -7.87
N GLN A 761 4.70 -19.31 -6.98
CA GLN A 761 6.00 -18.66 -7.22
C GLN A 761 6.81 -19.31 -8.36
N LYS A 762 6.66 -20.62 -8.58
CA LYS A 762 7.45 -21.37 -9.59
C LYS A 762 6.87 -21.28 -11.00
N ILE A 763 5.58 -20.98 -11.14
CA ILE A 763 4.91 -20.78 -12.44
C ILE A 763 4.84 -19.29 -12.82
N GLY A 764 5.09 -18.38 -11.89
CA GLY A 764 4.95 -16.93 -12.09
C GLY A 764 5.90 -16.40 -13.16
N GLU A 765 7.12 -16.03 -12.79
CA GLU A 765 8.09 -15.42 -13.69
C GLU A 765 9.05 -16.47 -14.28
N GLY A 766 9.33 -16.40 -15.58
CA GLY A 766 10.33 -17.24 -16.26
C GLY A 766 9.93 -18.68 -16.56
N PHE A 767 8.70 -19.14 -16.25
CA PHE A 767 8.23 -20.46 -16.65
C PHE A 767 7.63 -20.43 -18.06
N ASP A 768 8.09 -21.28 -18.95
CA ASP A 768 7.62 -21.38 -20.33
C ASP A 768 7.39 -22.84 -20.76
N PHE A 769 6.09 -23.19 -20.95
CA PHE A 769 5.68 -24.49 -21.45
C PHE A 769 4.40 -24.35 -22.30
N PRO A 770 4.48 -24.23 -23.61
CA PRO A 770 3.38 -23.87 -24.51
C PRO A 770 2.21 -24.85 -24.54
N ARG A 771 2.43 -26.12 -24.23
CA ARG A 771 1.39 -27.18 -24.24
C ARG A 771 0.28 -26.99 -23.23
N LEU A 772 0.50 -26.20 -22.13
CA LEU A 772 -0.51 -25.97 -21.09
C LEU A 772 -1.75 -25.27 -21.65
N ASP A 773 -2.93 -25.83 -21.41
CA ASP A 773 -4.23 -25.30 -21.84
C ASP A 773 -5.24 -25.17 -20.69
N VAL A 774 -4.99 -25.79 -19.54
CA VAL A 774 -5.86 -25.70 -18.35
C VAL A 774 -5.09 -25.16 -17.14
N LEU A 775 -5.66 -24.17 -16.47
CA LEU A 775 -5.20 -23.66 -15.18
C LEU A 775 -6.22 -23.99 -14.08
N MET A 776 -5.79 -24.65 -13.03
CA MET A 776 -6.62 -24.93 -11.85
C MET A 776 -6.15 -24.12 -10.66
N LEU A 777 -6.97 -23.20 -10.18
CA LEU A 777 -6.68 -22.34 -9.04
C LEU A 777 -7.03 -23.05 -7.73
N ALA A 778 -6.24 -24.03 -7.34
CA ALA A 778 -6.42 -24.76 -6.07
C ALA A 778 -6.22 -23.86 -4.83
N ALA A 779 -5.59 -22.71 -4.98
CA ALA A 779 -5.56 -21.65 -3.97
C ALA A 779 -6.05 -20.31 -4.57
N PRO A 780 -7.01 -19.63 -3.93
CA PRO A 780 -7.54 -18.35 -4.41
C PRO A 780 -6.46 -17.27 -4.52
N VAL A 781 -6.51 -16.49 -5.60
CA VAL A 781 -5.60 -15.35 -5.87
C VAL A 781 -6.42 -14.08 -5.90
N SER A 782 -5.95 -13.02 -5.21
CA SER A 782 -6.66 -11.73 -5.14
C SER A 782 -6.10 -10.65 -6.06
N PHE A 783 -4.82 -10.77 -6.46
CA PHE A 783 -4.14 -9.74 -7.24
C PHE A 783 -4.30 -9.97 -8.74
N GLU A 784 -4.92 -8.99 -9.44
CA GLU A 784 -5.20 -8.98 -10.88
C GLU A 784 -3.95 -9.37 -11.70
N GLY A 785 -2.81 -8.72 -11.45
CA GLY A 785 -1.58 -8.98 -12.20
C GLY A 785 -1.04 -10.40 -12.08
N ARG A 786 -1.22 -11.08 -10.93
CA ARG A 786 -0.83 -12.49 -10.80
C ARG A 786 -1.72 -13.41 -11.61
N LEU A 787 -3.04 -13.16 -11.59
CA LEU A 787 -3.97 -13.95 -12.39
C LEU A 787 -3.68 -13.77 -13.89
N GLU A 788 -3.44 -12.53 -14.34
CA GLU A 788 -3.04 -12.25 -15.72
C GLU A 788 -1.72 -12.94 -16.09
N GLN A 789 -0.74 -13.00 -15.19
CA GLN A 789 0.52 -13.73 -15.41
C GLN A 789 0.30 -15.24 -15.54
N TYR A 790 -0.49 -15.85 -14.64
CA TYR A 790 -0.75 -17.29 -14.69
C TYR A 790 -1.53 -17.69 -15.94
N VAL A 791 -2.60 -16.97 -16.26
CA VAL A 791 -3.38 -17.19 -17.49
C VAL A 791 -2.52 -16.95 -18.74
N GLY A 792 -1.66 -15.94 -18.69
CA GLY A 792 -0.74 -15.65 -19.78
C GLY A 792 0.25 -16.78 -20.10
N ARG A 793 0.48 -17.73 -19.17
CA ARG A 793 1.29 -18.96 -19.47
C ARG A 793 0.54 -19.95 -20.37
N LEU A 794 -0.80 -19.94 -20.30
CA LEU A 794 -1.63 -20.76 -21.18
C LEU A 794 -1.75 -20.15 -22.58
N ASN A 795 -1.61 -18.82 -22.72
CA ASN A 795 -1.78 -18.08 -23.98
C ASN A 795 -0.53 -18.19 -24.91
N ARG A 796 0.33 -19.17 -24.69
CA ARG A 796 1.43 -19.50 -25.62
C ARG A 796 0.90 -20.21 -26.86
N ASP A 797 1.43 -19.82 -28.02
CA ASP A 797 1.07 -20.44 -29.27
C ASP A 797 1.54 -21.92 -29.28
N TYR A 798 0.62 -22.83 -29.53
CA TYR A 798 0.89 -24.27 -29.66
C TYR A 798 -0.04 -24.88 -30.69
N VAL A 799 0.52 -25.74 -31.55
CA VAL A 799 -0.24 -26.38 -32.63
C VAL A 799 -1.37 -27.24 -32.06
N GLY A 800 -2.59 -27.05 -32.57
CA GLY A 800 -3.76 -27.78 -32.11
C GLY A 800 -4.43 -27.26 -30.84
N LYS A 801 -3.95 -26.11 -30.23
CA LYS A 801 -4.64 -25.48 -29.11
C LYS A 801 -5.82 -24.64 -29.59
N GLU A 802 -7.04 -25.06 -29.27
CA GLU A 802 -8.30 -24.39 -29.66
C GLU A 802 -8.82 -23.48 -28.57
N ALA A 803 -8.55 -23.79 -27.29
CA ALA A 803 -9.05 -23.03 -26.16
C ALA A 803 -8.13 -23.13 -24.93
N VAL A 804 -8.31 -22.19 -24.01
CA VAL A 804 -7.72 -22.23 -22.66
C VAL A 804 -8.85 -22.19 -21.62
N TYR A 805 -8.66 -22.95 -20.53
CA TYR A 805 -9.64 -23.10 -19.48
C TYR A 805 -9.05 -22.71 -18.13
N VAL A 806 -9.80 -21.97 -17.33
CA VAL A 806 -9.44 -21.67 -15.94
C VAL A 806 -10.52 -22.23 -15.01
N TYR A 807 -10.16 -23.27 -14.28
CA TYR A 807 -10.99 -23.81 -13.19
C TYR A 807 -10.74 -22.98 -11.94
N ASP A 808 -11.77 -22.29 -11.46
CA ASP A 808 -11.72 -21.47 -10.27
C ASP A 808 -12.58 -22.11 -9.18
N TYR A 809 -11.94 -22.58 -8.12
CA TYR A 809 -12.61 -23.15 -6.97
C TYR A 809 -13.07 -22.02 -6.05
N ILE A 810 -14.38 -21.77 -6.05
CA ILE A 810 -15.03 -20.63 -5.42
C ILE A 810 -15.43 -21.04 -4.00
N ASP A 811 -14.65 -20.61 -3.02
CA ASP A 811 -14.89 -20.84 -1.59
C ASP A 811 -15.71 -19.66 -1.04
N SER A 812 -16.98 -19.50 -1.47
CA SER A 812 -17.85 -18.33 -1.20
C SER A 812 -18.20 -18.20 0.29
N HIS A 813 -18.24 -19.32 1.01
CA HIS A 813 -18.55 -19.33 2.46
C HIS A 813 -17.32 -19.10 3.34
N VAL A 814 -16.20 -18.72 2.74
CA VAL A 814 -15.00 -18.29 3.46
C VAL A 814 -14.76 -16.80 3.18
N ARG A 815 -15.03 -15.96 4.16
CA ARG A 815 -15.07 -14.49 4.11
C ARG A 815 -13.96 -13.84 3.29
N TYR A 816 -12.71 -14.32 3.47
CA TYR A 816 -11.58 -13.78 2.73
C TYR A 816 -11.64 -14.13 1.25
N PHE A 817 -12.15 -15.30 0.90
CA PHE A 817 -12.08 -15.82 -0.47
C PHE A 817 -13.23 -15.37 -1.34
N ASP A 818 -14.38 -15.09 -0.76
CA ASP A 818 -15.50 -14.45 -1.47
C ASP A 818 -15.09 -13.07 -2.02
N LYS A 819 -14.49 -12.21 -1.18
CA LYS A 819 -13.94 -10.93 -1.62
C LYS A 819 -12.84 -11.05 -2.69
N MET A 820 -12.04 -12.12 -2.65
CA MET A 820 -11.04 -12.41 -3.67
C MET A 820 -11.68 -12.88 -4.97
N TYR A 821 -12.75 -13.66 -4.88
CA TYR A 821 -13.51 -14.11 -6.05
C TYR A 821 -14.11 -12.95 -6.83
N ALA A 822 -14.77 -12.02 -6.18
CA ALA A 822 -15.30 -10.82 -6.81
C ALA A 822 -14.25 -10.03 -7.62
N LYS A 823 -13.00 -9.98 -7.12
CA LYS A 823 -11.87 -9.38 -7.86
C LYS A 823 -11.45 -10.22 -9.08
N ARG A 824 -11.41 -11.56 -8.95
CA ARG A 824 -11.06 -12.44 -10.06
C ARG A 824 -12.11 -12.39 -11.17
N LEU A 825 -13.39 -12.33 -10.81
CA LEU A 825 -14.48 -12.24 -11.79
C LEU A 825 -14.33 -10.99 -12.69
N ARG A 826 -13.96 -9.85 -12.11
CA ARG A 826 -13.63 -8.63 -12.85
C ARG A 826 -12.46 -8.83 -13.81
N THR A 827 -11.43 -9.55 -13.37
CA THR A 827 -10.23 -9.84 -14.17
C THR A 827 -10.57 -10.75 -15.34
N TYR A 828 -11.37 -11.81 -15.13
CA TYR A 828 -11.84 -12.69 -16.20
C TYR A 828 -12.60 -11.91 -17.29
N ARG A 829 -13.54 -11.05 -16.87
CA ARG A 829 -14.28 -10.19 -17.81
C ARG A 829 -13.34 -9.30 -18.63
N LYS A 830 -12.39 -8.66 -17.96
CA LYS A 830 -11.40 -7.77 -18.59
C LYS A 830 -10.48 -8.50 -19.59
N MET A 831 -10.20 -9.78 -19.34
CA MET A 831 -9.40 -10.63 -20.21
C MET A 831 -10.23 -11.29 -21.31
N GLY A 832 -11.55 -11.09 -21.35
CA GLY A 832 -12.45 -11.64 -22.38
C GLY A 832 -12.82 -13.11 -22.17
N PHE A 833 -12.76 -13.61 -20.93
CA PHE A 833 -13.22 -14.95 -20.62
C PHE A 833 -14.73 -15.06 -20.70
N SER A 834 -15.21 -16.17 -21.31
CA SER A 834 -16.61 -16.60 -21.27
C SER A 834 -16.76 -17.70 -20.23
N ILE A 835 -17.95 -17.85 -19.65
CA ILE A 835 -18.23 -18.91 -18.70
C ILE A 835 -18.44 -20.22 -19.46
N TRP A 836 -17.68 -21.25 -19.09
CA TRP A 836 -17.83 -22.59 -19.64
C TRP A 836 -18.95 -23.35 -18.95
N THR A 837 -19.89 -23.92 -19.76
CA THR A 837 -20.87 -24.90 -19.30
C THR A 837 -20.98 -26.02 -20.31
N GLN A 838 -21.23 -27.24 -19.86
CA GLN A 838 -21.28 -28.44 -20.74
C GLN A 838 -22.44 -28.40 -21.74
N GLU A 839 -23.39 -27.49 -21.59
CA GLU A 839 -24.67 -27.43 -22.35
C GLU A 839 -24.71 -26.32 -23.43
N LEU A 840 -23.60 -25.87 -23.94
CA LEU A 840 -23.57 -24.77 -24.92
C LEU A 840 -24.15 -25.16 -26.27
N GLN A 841 -25.37 -24.67 -26.56
CA GLN A 841 -25.82 -24.43 -27.94
C GLN A 841 -25.46 -22.99 -28.37
N PRO A 842 -25.03 -22.74 -29.62
CA PRO A 842 -24.34 -21.51 -30.00
C PRO A 842 -25.17 -20.24 -30.14
N GLN A 843 -26.46 -20.19 -29.82
CA GLN A 843 -27.34 -19.09 -30.23
C GLN A 843 -28.03 -18.26 -29.13
N GLN A 844 -27.77 -18.52 -27.86
CA GLN A 844 -28.29 -17.64 -26.78
C GLN A 844 -27.19 -17.32 -25.79
N ILE A 845 -27.04 -16.05 -25.43
CA ILE A 845 -26.17 -15.61 -24.30
C ILE A 845 -26.81 -16.09 -23.01
N ILE A 846 -26.64 -17.37 -22.70
CA ILE A 846 -27.18 -18.02 -21.51
C ILE A 846 -26.40 -17.64 -20.28
N ASN A 847 -25.07 -17.49 -20.46
CA ASN A 847 -24.13 -17.22 -19.39
C ASN A 847 -23.28 -16.00 -19.72
N ALA A 848 -23.22 -15.03 -18.83
CA ALA A 848 -22.48 -13.79 -19.04
C ALA A 848 -22.02 -13.15 -17.72
N ILE A 849 -21.06 -12.27 -17.82
CA ILE A 849 -20.61 -11.42 -16.71
C ILE A 849 -21.15 -10.00 -16.92
N PHE A 850 -21.90 -9.50 -15.95
CA PHE A 850 -22.53 -8.19 -15.95
C PHE A 850 -21.83 -7.22 -14.99
N ASP A 851 -21.99 -5.93 -15.23
CA ASP A 851 -21.56 -4.86 -14.30
C ASP A 851 -22.76 -4.10 -13.73
N SER A 852 -22.49 -3.14 -12.86
CA SER A 852 -23.51 -2.31 -12.22
C SER A 852 -24.37 -1.47 -13.18
N VAL A 853 -23.94 -1.35 -14.44
CA VAL A 853 -24.67 -0.55 -15.46
C VAL A 853 -25.65 -1.39 -16.26
N ASN A 854 -25.30 -2.65 -16.57
CA ASN A 854 -26.02 -3.46 -17.55
C ASN A 854 -26.71 -4.70 -16.97
N TYR A 855 -26.62 -4.99 -15.66
CA TYR A 855 -27.26 -6.19 -15.09
C TYR A 855 -28.75 -6.04 -14.87
N THR A 856 -29.22 -4.83 -14.60
CA THR A 856 -30.58 -4.57 -14.05
C THR A 856 -31.66 -5.09 -14.99
N GLU A 857 -31.57 -4.79 -16.28
CA GLU A 857 -32.58 -5.19 -17.26
C GLU A 857 -32.72 -6.73 -17.36
N LYS A 858 -31.60 -7.44 -17.43
CA LYS A 858 -31.59 -8.90 -17.51
C LYS A 858 -31.96 -9.57 -16.19
N PHE A 859 -31.55 -9.02 -15.06
CA PHE A 859 -31.93 -9.53 -13.75
C PHE A 859 -33.44 -9.39 -13.49
N GLU A 860 -34.01 -8.24 -13.81
CA GLU A 860 -35.41 -8.00 -13.70
C GLU A 860 -36.25 -8.90 -14.66
N GLN A 861 -35.74 -9.12 -15.87
CA GLN A 861 -36.36 -10.06 -16.81
C GLN A 861 -36.39 -11.48 -16.23
N ASP A 862 -35.27 -11.97 -15.64
CA ASP A 862 -35.26 -13.30 -15.04
C ASP A 862 -36.23 -13.42 -13.86
N ILE A 863 -36.41 -12.35 -13.05
CA ILE A 863 -37.40 -12.31 -11.96
C ILE A 863 -38.83 -12.33 -12.54
N VAL A 864 -39.11 -11.56 -13.60
CA VAL A 864 -40.46 -11.51 -14.24
C VAL A 864 -40.79 -12.81 -14.95
N GLU A 865 -39.82 -13.54 -15.44
CA GLU A 865 -39.97 -14.84 -16.10
C GLU A 865 -40.01 -16.02 -15.13
N SER A 866 -39.76 -15.81 -13.82
CA SER A 866 -39.71 -16.88 -12.81
C SER A 866 -41.05 -17.62 -12.68
N GLU A 867 -41.03 -18.95 -12.58
CA GLU A 867 -42.19 -19.83 -12.51
C GLU A 867 -42.34 -20.53 -11.16
N LYS A 868 -41.27 -20.84 -10.43
CA LYS A 868 -41.29 -21.65 -9.21
C LYS A 868 -40.85 -20.88 -7.97
N MET A 869 -39.66 -20.34 -8.02
CA MET A 869 -39.07 -19.70 -6.85
C MET A 869 -38.04 -18.62 -7.19
N VAL A 870 -37.88 -17.66 -6.27
CA VAL A 870 -36.81 -16.65 -6.29
C VAL A 870 -36.20 -16.60 -4.90
N VAL A 871 -34.89 -16.87 -4.78
CA VAL A 871 -34.11 -16.73 -3.54
C VAL A 871 -33.04 -15.68 -3.78
N ILE A 872 -32.98 -14.64 -2.96
CA ILE A 872 -31.98 -13.56 -3.06
C ILE A 872 -31.28 -13.42 -1.73
N SER A 873 -29.95 -13.47 -1.75
CA SER A 873 -29.08 -13.10 -0.62
C SER A 873 -28.50 -11.71 -0.88
N SER A 874 -28.77 -10.78 0.03
CA SER A 874 -28.41 -9.38 -0.07
C SER A 874 -28.07 -8.84 1.32
N PRO A 875 -26.78 -8.70 1.69
CA PRO A 875 -26.35 -8.25 3.01
C PRO A 875 -26.92 -6.89 3.43
N ASP A 876 -27.05 -5.96 2.49
CA ASP A 876 -27.64 -4.63 2.68
C ASP A 876 -28.89 -4.51 1.80
N ILE A 877 -29.92 -3.82 2.30
CA ILE A 877 -31.17 -3.56 1.58
C ILE A 877 -31.46 -2.05 1.56
N ARG A 878 -32.00 -1.56 0.44
CA ARG A 878 -32.32 -0.16 0.23
C ARG A 878 -33.76 0.03 -0.22
N GLN A 879 -34.38 1.12 0.21
CA GLN A 879 -35.77 1.48 -0.10
C GLN A 879 -36.05 1.44 -1.62
N ASP A 880 -35.24 2.13 -2.41
CA ASP A 880 -35.42 2.24 -3.86
C ASP A 880 -35.33 0.88 -4.59
N LYS A 881 -34.49 -0.01 -4.10
CA LYS A 881 -34.34 -1.36 -4.65
C LYS A 881 -35.47 -2.30 -4.21
N ILE A 882 -35.87 -2.23 -2.94
CA ILE A 882 -36.96 -3.02 -2.40
C ILE A 882 -38.29 -2.62 -3.05
N ASP A 883 -38.56 -1.32 -3.16
CA ASP A 883 -39.80 -0.85 -3.81
C ASP A 883 -39.93 -1.37 -5.25
N ARG A 884 -38.84 -1.33 -6.00
CA ARG A 884 -38.76 -1.85 -7.36
C ARG A 884 -38.92 -3.37 -7.40
N PHE A 885 -38.30 -4.09 -6.52
CA PHE A 885 -38.41 -5.54 -6.39
C PHE A 885 -39.82 -5.97 -6.05
N LEU A 886 -40.50 -5.31 -5.11
CA LEU A 886 -41.86 -5.59 -4.72
C LEU A 886 -42.84 -5.42 -5.89
N LEU A 887 -42.64 -4.42 -6.74
CA LEU A 887 -43.44 -4.21 -7.94
C LEU A 887 -43.31 -5.36 -8.95
N LEU A 888 -42.11 -5.91 -9.12
CA LEU A 888 -41.81 -7.02 -10.04
C LEU A 888 -42.40 -8.34 -9.51
N ILE A 889 -42.19 -8.62 -8.22
CA ILE A 889 -42.50 -9.92 -7.63
C ILE A 889 -43.99 -10.13 -7.32
N LYS A 890 -44.74 -9.06 -7.07
CA LYS A 890 -46.16 -9.14 -6.72
C LYS A 890 -46.96 -9.99 -7.69
N LYS A 891 -46.80 -9.79 -8.99
CA LYS A 891 -47.49 -10.57 -10.03
C LYS A 891 -47.04 -12.03 -10.07
N ARG A 892 -45.80 -12.33 -9.65
CA ARG A 892 -45.28 -13.70 -9.62
C ARG A 892 -45.75 -14.47 -8.39
N GLN A 893 -45.93 -13.82 -7.28
CA GLN A 893 -46.54 -14.42 -6.07
C GLN A 893 -48.03 -14.76 -6.29
N GLU A 894 -48.74 -13.95 -7.06
CA GLU A 894 -50.16 -14.23 -7.43
C GLU A 894 -50.30 -15.53 -8.26
N VAL A 895 -49.27 -15.94 -8.99
CA VAL A 895 -49.22 -17.21 -9.76
C VAL A 895 -48.49 -18.34 -9.00
N GLY A 896 -48.11 -18.11 -7.72
CA GLY A 896 -47.59 -19.15 -6.86
C GLY A 896 -46.07 -19.24 -6.71
N VAL A 897 -45.32 -18.27 -7.25
CA VAL A 897 -43.84 -18.21 -7.09
C VAL A 897 -43.47 -17.95 -5.64
N LYS A 898 -42.66 -18.82 -5.05
CA LYS A 898 -42.14 -18.67 -3.68
C LYS A 898 -40.94 -17.72 -3.68
N VAL A 899 -40.97 -16.73 -2.78
CA VAL A 899 -39.90 -15.73 -2.70
C VAL A 899 -39.25 -15.74 -1.33
N THR A 900 -37.95 -15.87 -1.29
CA THR A 900 -37.13 -15.81 -0.04
C THR A 900 -36.03 -14.76 -0.19
N VAL A 901 -35.88 -13.91 0.80
CA VAL A 901 -34.81 -12.91 0.89
C VAL A 901 -33.98 -13.20 2.15
N ILE A 902 -32.68 -13.31 2.01
CA ILE A 902 -31.72 -13.46 3.10
C ILE A 902 -30.98 -12.14 3.26
N THR A 903 -31.01 -11.57 4.46
CA THR A 903 -30.36 -10.26 4.73
C THR A 903 -29.76 -10.23 6.14
N THR A 904 -28.94 -9.21 6.41
CA THR A 904 -28.32 -9.02 7.73
C THR A 904 -29.39 -8.64 8.75
N ASP A 905 -29.21 -9.12 9.99
CA ASP A 905 -30.10 -8.78 11.09
C ASP A 905 -30.01 -7.28 11.38
N PRO A 906 -31.16 -6.56 11.49
CA PRO A 906 -31.16 -5.15 11.80
C PRO A 906 -30.43 -4.77 13.10
N GLU A 907 -30.34 -5.69 14.09
CA GLU A 907 -29.63 -5.48 15.35
C GLU A 907 -28.10 -5.38 15.14
N ASP A 908 -27.57 -6.00 14.08
CA ASP A 908 -26.15 -6.00 13.74
C ASP A 908 -25.76 -4.83 12.80
N ILE A 909 -26.73 -4.03 12.36
CA ILE A 909 -26.48 -2.89 11.47
C ILE A 909 -26.15 -1.65 12.29
N THR A 910 -25.11 -0.92 11.89
CA THR A 910 -24.61 0.29 12.55
C THR A 910 -25.70 1.36 12.74
N TYR A 911 -25.72 1.98 13.91
CA TYR A 911 -26.67 3.00 14.38
C TYR A 911 -27.21 3.95 13.27
N GLY A 912 -28.53 4.11 13.21
CA GLY A 912 -29.24 5.06 12.33
C GLY A 912 -29.81 4.45 11.04
N LYS A 913 -29.53 3.17 10.71
CA LYS A 913 -30.13 2.44 9.59
C LYS A 913 -31.00 1.26 10.03
N SER A 914 -30.92 0.88 11.27
CA SER A 914 -31.66 -0.26 11.83
C SER A 914 -33.18 -0.11 11.65
N ASP A 915 -33.75 1.06 11.98
CA ASP A 915 -35.19 1.31 11.89
C ASP A 915 -35.69 1.20 10.45
N VAL A 916 -34.96 1.77 9.49
CA VAL A 916 -35.30 1.67 8.06
C VAL A 916 -35.23 0.21 7.57
N CYS A 917 -34.24 -0.56 8.05
CA CYS A 917 -34.11 -1.97 7.70
C CYS A 917 -35.28 -2.79 8.24
N TYR A 918 -35.71 -2.55 9.47
CA TYR A 918 -36.91 -3.16 10.05
C TYR A 918 -38.18 -2.86 9.23
N GLU A 919 -38.34 -1.59 8.81
CA GLU A 919 -39.49 -1.20 7.98
C GLU A 919 -39.50 -1.92 6.63
N LEU A 920 -38.34 -2.06 5.98
CA LEU A 920 -38.18 -2.74 4.71
C LEU A 920 -38.42 -4.25 4.84
N ILE A 921 -37.91 -4.89 5.88
CA ILE A 921 -38.17 -6.31 6.17
C ILE A 921 -39.68 -6.52 6.37
N ARG A 922 -40.32 -5.69 7.17
CA ARG A 922 -41.76 -5.76 7.41
C ARG A 922 -42.58 -5.55 6.14
N ALA A 923 -42.17 -4.61 5.28
CA ALA A 923 -42.82 -4.38 3.98
C ALA A 923 -42.75 -5.63 3.09
N MET A 924 -41.61 -6.31 3.03
CA MET A 924 -41.45 -7.58 2.30
C MET A 924 -42.32 -8.71 2.90
N GLN A 925 -42.33 -8.84 4.21
CA GLN A 925 -43.14 -9.87 4.92
C GLN A 925 -44.65 -9.64 4.72
N LEU A 926 -45.15 -8.40 4.70
CA LEU A 926 -46.52 -8.04 4.46
C LEU A 926 -47.03 -8.44 3.06
N VAL A 927 -46.12 -8.53 2.09
CA VAL A 927 -46.44 -9.00 0.72
C VAL A 927 -46.28 -10.53 0.58
N GLY A 928 -45.90 -11.24 1.66
CA GLY A 928 -45.76 -12.71 1.69
C GLY A 928 -44.39 -13.21 1.27
N ILE A 929 -43.35 -12.35 1.29
CA ILE A 929 -41.95 -12.76 1.08
C ILE A 929 -41.42 -13.38 2.39
N ASN A 930 -40.79 -14.55 2.28
CA ASN A 930 -40.08 -15.15 3.39
C ASN A 930 -38.76 -14.44 3.60
N VAL A 931 -38.58 -13.69 4.71
CA VAL A 931 -37.33 -12.97 5.00
C VAL A 931 -36.57 -13.70 6.12
N ILE A 932 -35.38 -14.12 5.84
CA ILE A 932 -34.44 -14.77 6.78
C ILE A 932 -33.37 -13.76 7.15
N THR A 933 -33.29 -13.40 8.44
CA THR A 933 -32.22 -12.54 8.97
C THR A 933 -31.09 -13.37 9.58
N ARG A 934 -29.85 -12.93 9.43
CA ARG A 934 -28.65 -13.59 9.99
C ARG A 934 -27.66 -12.54 10.50
N THR A 935 -26.92 -12.89 11.52
CA THR A 935 -25.91 -12.02 12.16
C THR A 935 -24.78 -11.59 11.21
N GLU A 936 -24.43 -12.41 10.24
CA GLU A 936 -23.39 -12.12 9.26
C GLU A 936 -23.79 -12.66 7.89
N VAL A 937 -24.46 -11.84 7.08
CA VAL A 937 -24.69 -12.14 5.66
C VAL A 937 -23.61 -11.43 4.86
N GLU A 938 -22.74 -12.17 4.18
CA GLU A 938 -21.69 -11.58 3.33
C GLU A 938 -21.92 -11.89 1.85
N GLU A 939 -22.76 -12.85 1.53
CA GLU A 939 -22.93 -13.37 0.17
C GLU A 939 -23.97 -12.61 -0.63
N CYS A 940 -23.61 -12.25 -1.87
CA CYS A 940 -24.47 -11.62 -2.83
C CYS A 940 -24.81 -12.59 -3.96
N PHE A 941 -26.01 -13.19 -3.93
CA PHE A 941 -26.47 -14.06 -5.01
C PHE A 941 -27.99 -14.01 -5.19
N ALA A 942 -28.46 -14.49 -6.31
CA ALA A 942 -29.86 -14.89 -6.49
C ALA A 942 -29.94 -16.23 -7.22
N VAL A 943 -30.90 -17.05 -6.81
CA VAL A 943 -31.27 -18.28 -7.51
C VAL A 943 -32.71 -18.16 -7.94
N ILE A 944 -33.00 -18.43 -9.23
CA ILE A 944 -34.32 -18.33 -9.83
C ILE A 944 -34.64 -19.67 -10.50
N ASP A 945 -35.77 -20.25 -10.11
CA ASP A 945 -36.31 -21.50 -10.62
C ASP A 945 -35.39 -22.74 -10.53
N ASP A 946 -34.53 -22.81 -9.51
CA ASP A 946 -33.54 -23.87 -9.33
C ASP A 946 -32.55 -24.06 -10.50
N GLU A 947 -32.44 -23.06 -11.38
CA GLU A 947 -31.70 -23.18 -12.63
C GLU A 947 -30.82 -21.97 -12.92
N ILE A 948 -31.31 -20.75 -12.70
CA ILE A 948 -30.60 -19.52 -12.99
C ILE A 948 -29.94 -19.03 -11.72
N VAL A 949 -28.63 -18.83 -11.77
CA VAL A 949 -27.81 -18.31 -10.67
C VAL A 949 -27.21 -16.98 -11.06
N TRP A 950 -27.42 -15.97 -10.22
CA TRP A 950 -26.67 -14.71 -10.22
C TRP A 950 -25.76 -14.71 -9.00
N HIS A 951 -24.47 -14.54 -9.19
CA HIS A 951 -23.51 -14.54 -8.09
C HIS A 951 -22.34 -13.60 -8.38
N GLY A 952 -21.87 -12.87 -7.37
CA GLY A 952 -20.71 -11.99 -7.48
C GLY A 952 -20.54 -11.04 -6.30
N GLY A 953 -19.80 -9.96 -6.51
CA GLY A 953 -19.53 -8.97 -5.46
C GLY A 953 -20.61 -7.88 -5.32
N MET A 954 -21.69 -7.93 -6.11
CA MET A 954 -22.70 -6.87 -6.16
C MET A 954 -23.88 -7.19 -5.28
N ASN A 955 -24.23 -6.25 -4.42
CA ASN A 955 -25.43 -6.34 -3.60
C ASN A 955 -26.68 -6.06 -4.42
N LEU A 956 -27.52 -7.09 -4.62
CA LEU A 956 -28.66 -7.05 -5.55
C LEU A 956 -29.81 -6.13 -5.08
N LEU A 957 -30.09 -6.14 -3.78
CA LEU A 957 -31.14 -5.32 -3.16
C LEU A 957 -30.60 -4.13 -2.36
N GLY A 958 -29.29 -3.94 -2.35
CA GLY A 958 -28.58 -2.90 -1.61
C GLY A 958 -27.79 -1.93 -2.50
N LYS A 959 -26.76 -1.35 -1.93
CA LYS A 959 -25.85 -0.46 -2.64
C LYS A 959 -24.87 -1.28 -3.48
N ALA A 960 -24.89 -1.09 -4.79
CA ALA A 960 -23.85 -1.61 -5.68
C ALA A 960 -22.72 -0.60 -5.80
N ASP A 961 -21.46 -1.06 -5.74
CA ASP A 961 -20.32 -0.24 -6.07
C ASP A 961 -20.07 -0.26 -7.58
N VAL A 962 -19.57 0.87 -8.12
CA VAL A 962 -19.33 1.05 -9.58
C VAL A 962 -18.41 -0.03 -10.17
N TRP A 963 -17.67 -0.72 -9.30
CA TRP A 963 -16.66 -1.72 -9.68
C TRP A 963 -17.11 -3.17 -9.51
N ASP A 964 -18.33 -3.41 -9.02
CA ASP A 964 -18.83 -4.76 -8.79
C ASP A 964 -19.29 -5.41 -10.09
N ASN A 965 -19.16 -6.74 -10.15
CA ASN A 965 -19.62 -7.56 -11.25
C ASN A 965 -20.45 -8.74 -10.73
N LEU A 966 -21.39 -9.19 -11.56
CA LEU A 966 -22.21 -10.37 -11.36
C LEU A 966 -21.96 -11.36 -12.48
N MET A 967 -21.88 -12.63 -12.13
CA MET A 967 -21.95 -13.74 -13.06
C MET A 967 -23.41 -14.21 -13.11
N ARG A 968 -23.96 -14.37 -14.32
CA ARG A 968 -25.21 -15.08 -14.54
C ARG A 968 -24.91 -16.41 -15.21
N ILE A 969 -25.36 -17.49 -14.59
CA ILE A 969 -25.19 -18.84 -15.11
C ILE A 969 -26.52 -19.58 -15.06
N ARG A 970 -26.82 -20.37 -16.08
CA ARG A 970 -27.93 -21.31 -16.11
C ARG A 970 -27.38 -22.71 -15.85
N ASN A 971 -27.50 -23.19 -14.62
CA ASN A 971 -27.00 -24.48 -14.19
C ASN A 971 -27.71 -24.95 -12.91
N SER A 972 -28.53 -25.98 -13.01
CA SER A 972 -29.32 -26.52 -11.90
C SER A 972 -28.48 -27.13 -10.77
N GLN A 973 -27.31 -27.71 -11.09
CA GLN A 973 -26.42 -28.25 -10.08
C GLN A 973 -25.85 -27.12 -9.19
N VAL A 974 -25.38 -26.06 -9.82
CA VAL A 974 -24.86 -24.87 -9.10
C VAL A 974 -25.96 -24.19 -8.28
N ALA A 975 -27.18 -24.12 -8.83
CA ALA A 975 -28.33 -23.57 -8.13
C ALA A 975 -28.64 -24.39 -6.87
N THR A 976 -28.65 -25.71 -6.99
CA THR A 976 -28.88 -26.63 -5.86
C THR A 976 -27.79 -26.51 -4.81
N GLU A 977 -26.52 -26.49 -5.22
CA GLU A 977 -25.37 -26.35 -4.30
C GLU A 977 -25.49 -25.05 -3.48
N LEU A 978 -25.79 -23.91 -4.12
CA LEU A 978 -25.98 -22.63 -3.44
C LEU A 978 -27.20 -22.62 -2.50
N LEU A 979 -28.32 -23.21 -2.92
CA LEU A 979 -29.52 -23.29 -2.08
C LEU A 979 -29.34 -24.19 -0.87
N GLU A 980 -28.69 -25.34 -1.01
CA GLU A 980 -28.38 -26.24 0.10
C GLU A 980 -27.55 -25.55 1.18
N ILE A 981 -26.58 -24.77 0.75
CA ILE A 981 -25.71 -24.03 1.67
C ILE A 981 -26.46 -22.87 2.32
N ALA A 982 -27.19 -22.08 1.52
CA ALA A 982 -27.85 -20.88 1.98
C ALA A 982 -29.06 -21.15 2.87
N LEU A 983 -29.78 -22.23 2.64
CA LEU A 983 -31.01 -22.58 3.36
C LEU A 983 -30.83 -23.73 4.38
N GLY A 984 -29.66 -24.39 4.43
CA GLY A 984 -29.37 -25.45 5.41
C GLY A 984 -30.09 -26.80 5.18
N TYR A 985 -30.52 -27.07 3.96
CA TYR A 985 -31.25 -28.29 3.62
C TYR A 985 -30.46 -29.59 3.67
N SER A 986 -29.15 -29.56 3.96
CA SER A 986 -28.27 -30.73 3.84
C SER A 986 -28.42 -31.75 4.98
N GLU A 987 -29.03 -31.45 6.13
CA GLU A 987 -29.11 -32.39 7.27
C GLU A 987 -30.42 -33.22 7.31
N GLU A 988 -31.51 -32.72 6.74
CA GLU A 988 -32.78 -33.43 6.81
C GLU A 988 -32.96 -34.53 5.75
N ARG A 989 -32.37 -34.39 4.55
CA ARG A 989 -32.41 -35.46 3.52
C ARG A 989 -31.53 -36.66 3.83
N ARG A 990 -30.44 -36.49 4.56
CA ARG A 990 -29.58 -37.64 5.02
C ARG A 990 -30.20 -38.48 6.12
N LYS A 991 -31.31 -38.05 6.73
CA LYS A 991 -32.05 -38.83 7.73
C LYS A 991 -33.27 -39.53 7.17
N SER A 992 -33.63 -39.29 5.91
CA SER A 992 -34.77 -39.88 5.21
C SER A 992 -34.38 -40.82 4.06
N GLU A 993 -33.10 -40.95 3.75
CA GLU A 993 -32.46 -42.01 2.96
C GLU A 993 -31.60 -42.92 3.89
#